data_c29632b5bb6f752cf47e15974917ed8b
#
_entry.id   c29632b5bb6f752cf47e15974917ed8b
#
_cell.length_a   1.000
_cell.length_b   1.000
_cell.length_c   1.000
_cell.angle_alpha   90.00
_cell.angle_beta   90.00
_cell.angle_gamma   90.00
#
_symmetry.space_group_name_H-M   'P 1'
#
loop_
_entity.id
_entity.type
_entity.pdbx_description
1 polymer ?
#
loop_
_entity_poly.entity_id
_entity_poly.type
_entity_poly.pdbx_seq_one_letter_code
_entity_poly.pdbx_strand_id
1 'polypeptide(L)'
;MTRTALRICPLCEATCGLSVTVDGDRVTAARGDRDDIFSKGFICPKGASFGELDADPDRLTRPLVRRNGALTEATWDEAFAAVQAGLRPLVEAHADAPELPGSREAAGPPVAVVLGNPNVHTVAGALYPPVLLAALGSRSVFTASTVDQMPKHVSSGLLYGDALAIPVPDLDRTDHLLVIGANPLDSNGSLCTAPDFPGRIRALRRRGGRLTVIDPRRTRTAKLADEHLAVRPGTDALLLFAMVRVLFEEGLVDVGEQAGHLDRIDEVERLAADFTPEAVAPLCEVPAERIRRLARELAAAETAAVYGRIGSTTVEFGTLTSWLVDVLAILTGNFDRPGGIMFPLSATGAAPRPAGPGRGFALGRWHSRVSGHPEAKSELPIVALAEEIDTPGEGRVRAAVVIAANPVLSVPDGDRLDAALASLDFMVSVDPYLNETSRHADVVLPPPPPSRSPHFDYAFNALAVRNQARYTRSVLPLADGQPDECEIHARLILCLGGQDGADPGLVDAMVIDTALGKAARDPHSPVYGRRPDALAQELTGLTGAERRLDMMLRLGPYGEGFGADPEGLTLDRLLAHPHGIDLGPLAPRVPGVLRTRSGAVELCPGPIAAEAARLRGRLARLPDGMLLVGRRHLRSNNSWLHNVPALTGGSNRCTVQVHPDDAARLELTDGGPARLKGDGGELEVPVEITEAVRPGVVSLPHGWGHNRPGTRLGVAAADPGVNVNQLNAGRLLDPLSGTAVLNGLPVVLTPVR
;
A
#
# COMPACT_ATOMS: atom_id res chain seq x y z
N MET A 1 -8.76 33.76 -17.09
CA MET A 1 -8.66 34.48 -15.76
C MET A 1 -7.98 33.57 -14.79
N THR A 2 -6.92 34.06 -14.17
CA THR A 2 -6.19 33.30 -13.15
C THR A 2 -7.00 33.26 -11.85
N ARG A 3 -7.17 32.07 -11.28
CA ARG A 3 -7.84 31.85 -9.99
C ARG A 3 -7.07 30.87 -9.11
N THR A 4 -7.31 30.92 -7.82
CA THR A 4 -6.80 29.91 -6.87
C THR A 4 -7.90 28.91 -6.55
N ALA A 5 -7.54 27.63 -6.46
CA ALA A 5 -8.42 26.57 -6.01
C ALA A 5 -7.70 25.66 -4.99
N LEU A 6 -8.48 25.06 -4.10
CA LEU A 6 -7.94 24.10 -3.12
C LEU A 6 -8.07 22.67 -3.63
N ARG A 7 -7.07 21.86 -3.30
CA ARG A 7 -7.01 20.45 -3.72
C ARG A 7 -6.30 19.61 -2.66
N ILE A 8 -6.80 18.41 -2.38
CA ILE A 8 -6.05 17.40 -1.65
C ILE A 8 -5.12 16.70 -2.65
N CYS A 9 -3.85 16.54 -2.30
CA CYS A 9 -2.85 15.91 -3.14
C CYS A 9 -3.04 14.38 -3.19
N PRO A 10 -3.29 13.77 -4.36
CA PRO A 10 -3.51 12.33 -4.51
C PRO A 10 -2.22 11.55 -4.75
N LEU A 11 -1.03 12.16 -4.66
CA LEU A 11 0.21 11.57 -5.18
C LEU A 11 0.92 10.66 -4.16
N CYS A 12 0.54 10.67 -2.88
CA CYS A 12 1.08 9.76 -1.87
C CYS A 12 0.25 9.81 -0.57
N GLU A 13 0.55 8.92 0.36
CA GLU A 13 -0.15 8.77 1.65
C GLU A 13 -0.12 10.03 2.55
N ALA A 14 0.74 11.00 2.30
CA ALA A 14 0.75 12.25 3.09
C ALA A 14 -0.49 13.10 2.90
N THR A 15 -1.21 12.94 1.80
CA THR A 15 -2.52 13.58 1.51
C THR A 15 -2.55 15.09 1.81
N CYS A 16 -1.49 15.81 1.40
CA CYS A 16 -1.32 17.24 1.71
C CYS A 16 -2.40 18.11 1.06
N GLY A 17 -2.87 19.15 1.75
CA GLY A 17 -3.66 20.21 1.16
C GLY A 17 -2.81 21.08 0.22
N LEU A 18 -3.31 21.33 -0.98
CA LEU A 18 -2.67 22.17 -2.00
C LEU A 18 -3.54 23.40 -2.29
N SER A 19 -2.89 24.53 -2.46
CA SER A 19 -3.41 25.73 -3.08
C SER A 19 -2.86 25.78 -4.53
N VAL A 20 -3.70 25.52 -5.53
CA VAL A 20 -3.29 25.48 -6.93
C VAL A 20 -3.73 26.74 -7.66
N THR A 21 -2.84 27.25 -8.53
CA THR A 21 -3.14 28.35 -9.43
C THR A 21 -3.63 27.78 -10.76
N VAL A 22 -4.83 28.18 -11.14
CA VAL A 22 -5.48 27.78 -12.41
C VAL A 22 -5.50 28.98 -13.33
N ASP A 23 -5.04 28.82 -14.57
CA ASP A 23 -5.16 29.81 -15.63
C ASP A 23 -5.77 29.14 -16.87
N GLY A 24 -6.98 29.60 -17.23
CA GLY A 24 -7.80 28.93 -18.23
C GLY A 24 -8.16 27.50 -17.82
N ASP A 25 -7.69 26.53 -18.61
CA ASP A 25 -7.92 25.09 -18.46
C ASP A 25 -6.71 24.33 -17.89
N ARG A 26 -5.72 25.05 -17.29
CA ARG A 26 -4.44 24.48 -16.83
C ARG A 26 -4.14 24.85 -15.40
N VAL A 27 -3.55 23.91 -14.66
CA VAL A 27 -2.90 24.18 -13.38
C VAL A 27 -1.46 24.62 -13.65
N THR A 28 -1.15 25.89 -13.32
CA THR A 28 0.16 26.51 -13.62
C THR A 28 1.10 26.51 -12.44
N ALA A 29 0.60 26.35 -11.20
CA ALA A 29 1.42 26.22 -10.00
C ALA A 29 0.68 25.47 -8.91
N ALA A 30 1.42 24.80 -8.02
CA ALA A 30 0.89 24.19 -6.80
C ALA A 30 1.77 24.59 -5.61
N ARG A 31 1.13 24.94 -4.49
CA ARG A 31 1.77 25.26 -3.20
C ARG A 31 1.04 24.53 -2.09
N GLY A 32 1.69 24.37 -0.93
CA GLY A 32 1.01 23.85 0.25
C GLY A 32 -0.04 24.84 0.74
N ASP A 33 -1.24 24.34 1.03
CA ASP A 33 -2.30 25.12 1.66
C ASP A 33 -1.96 25.34 3.15
N ARG A 34 -1.75 26.60 3.55
CA ARG A 34 -1.35 26.95 4.91
C ARG A 34 -2.45 26.76 5.94
N ASP A 35 -3.69 26.83 5.49
CA ASP A 35 -4.87 26.71 6.34
C ASP A 35 -5.39 25.28 6.40
N ASP A 36 -4.80 24.35 5.60
CA ASP A 36 -5.12 22.92 5.68
C ASP A 36 -4.86 22.40 7.09
N ILE A 37 -5.88 21.84 7.71
CA ILE A 37 -5.87 21.44 9.13
C ILE A 37 -4.85 20.34 9.44
N PHE A 38 -4.42 19.57 8.44
CA PHE A 38 -3.57 18.41 8.61
C PHE A 38 -2.12 18.63 8.14
N SER A 39 -1.93 19.16 6.92
CA SER A 39 -0.60 19.39 6.34
C SER A 39 0.00 20.77 6.64
N LYS A 40 -0.82 21.75 7.01
CA LYS A 40 -0.40 23.10 7.50
C LYS A 40 0.63 23.76 6.58
N GLY A 41 0.43 23.67 5.27
CA GLY A 41 1.30 24.27 4.26
C GLY A 41 2.48 23.39 3.81
N PHE A 42 2.63 22.18 4.32
CA PHE A 42 3.66 21.26 3.84
C PHE A 42 3.38 20.83 2.41
N ILE A 43 4.43 20.79 1.58
CA ILE A 43 4.42 20.27 0.22
C ILE A 43 5.77 19.63 -0.11
N CYS A 44 5.77 18.52 -0.82
CA CYS A 44 6.97 17.86 -1.34
C CYS A 44 7.15 18.15 -2.86
N PRO A 45 8.30 17.81 -3.47
CA PRO A 45 8.52 18.01 -4.90
C PRO A 45 7.43 17.41 -5.80
N LYS A 46 6.88 16.24 -5.44
CA LYS A 46 5.78 15.61 -6.22
C LYS A 46 4.54 16.49 -6.24
N GLY A 47 4.10 16.96 -5.08
CA GLY A 47 2.95 17.88 -4.98
C GLY A 47 3.18 19.21 -5.71
N ALA A 48 4.41 19.73 -5.68
CA ALA A 48 4.77 20.95 -6.41
C ALA A 48 4.69 20.79 -7.93
N SER A 49 4.90 19.57 -8.45
CA SER A 49 4.80 19.24 -9.88
C SER A 49 3.38 18.78 -10.30
N PHE A 50 2.35 19.00 -9.48
CA PHE A 50 0.99 18.54 -9.74
C PHE A 50 0.45 18.99 -11.12
N GLY A 51 0.69 20.25 -11.50
CA GLY A 51 0.26 20.77 -12.78
C GLY A 51 1.02 20.19 -13.99
N GLU A 52 2.29 19.81 -13.81
CA GLU A 52 3.08 19.16 -14.87
C GLU A 52 2.58 17.75 -15.18
N LEU A 53 2.19 17.01 -14.13
CA LEU A 53 1.60 15.68 -14.28
C LEU A 53 0.29 15.73 -15.08
N ASP A 54 -0.53 16.73 -14.84
CA ASP A 54 -1.77 16.94 -15.57
C ASP A 54 -1.55 17.30 -17.06
N ALA A 55 -0.47 18.04 -17.33
CA ALA A 55 -0.13 18.54 -18.65
C ALA A 55 0.83 17.64 -19.44
N ASP A 56 1.14 16.45 -18.94
CA ASP A 56 2.03 15.49 -19.59
C ASP A 56 1.48 15.12 -20.99
N PRO A 57 2.23 15.37 -22.08
CA PRO A 57 1.77 15.13 -23.45
C PRO A 57 1.62 13.64 -23.79
N ASP A 58 2.23 12.75 -23.01
CA ASP A 58 2.13 11.30 -23.21
C ASP A 58 0.88 10.69 -22.58
N ARG A 59 0.13 11.47 -21.76
CA ARG A 59 -1.17 11.00 -21.25
C ARG A 59 -2.15 10.74 -22.40
N LEU A 60 -2.80 9.60 -22.32
CA LEU A 60 -3.91 9.26 -23.22
C LEU A 60 -5.12 10.15 -22.88
N THR A 61 -5.77 10.66 -23.90
CA THR A 61 -6.98 11.50 -23.79
C THR A 61 -8.22 10.82 -24.36
N ARG A 62 -8.02 9.73 -25.12
CA ARG A 62 -9.07 8.89 -25.73
C ARG A 62 -8.77 7.42 -25.46
N PRO A 63 -9.79 6.57 -25.39
CA PRO A 63 -9.57 5.14 -25.27
C PRO A 63 -8.86 4.59 -26.51
N LEU A 64 -8.11 3.52 -26.30
CA LEU A 64 -7.48 2.77 -27.37
C LEU A 64 -8.13 1.39 -27.49
N VAL A 65 -8.34 0.93 -28.70
CA VAL A 65 -8.83 -0.43 -29.00
C VAL A 65 -7.86 -1.11 -29.98
N ARG A 66 -7.54 -2.37 -29.73
CA ARG A 66 -6.66 -3.15 -30.60
C ARG A 66 -7.42 -3.61 -31.84
N ARG A 67 -6.97 -3.15 -33.00
CA ARG A 67 -7.51 -3.50 -34.32
C ARG A 67 -6.37 -3.97 -35.22
N ASN A 68 -6.48 -5.16 -35.77
CA ASN A 68 -5.44 -5.73 -36.64
C ASN A 68 -4.03 -5.74 -35.98
N GLY A 69 -3.95 -6.04 -34.69
CA GLY A 69 -2.71 -6.10 -33.91
C GLY A 69 -2.17 -4.76 -33.41
N ALA A 70 -2.74 -3.62 -33.80
CA ALA A 70 -2.33 -2.27 -33.35
C ALA A 70 -3.37 -1.60 -32.47
N LEU A 71 -2.95 -0.90 -31.40
CA LEU A 71 -3.80 -0.03 -30.61
C LEU A 71 -4.09 1.27 -31.37
N THR A 72 -5.37 1.58 -31.58
CA THR A 72 -5.88 2.76 -32.29
C THR A 72 -6.89 3.50 -31.45
N GLU A 73 -6.95 4.83 -31.57
CA GLU A 73 -7.98 5.63 -30.90
C GLU A 73 -9.38 5.17 -31.27
N ALA A 74 -10.28 5.17 -30.29
CA ALA A 74 -11.67 4.81 -30.43
C ALA A 74 -12.57 5.80 -29.67
N THR A 75 -13.86 5.74 -29.92
CA THR A 75 -14.85 6.37 -29.07
C THR A 75 -15.03 5.57 -27.77
N TRP A 76 -15.57 6.19 -26.73
CA TRP A 76 -15.88 5.51 -25.47
C TRP A 76 -16.85 4.35 -25.66
N ASP A 77 -17.89 4.52 -26.50
CA ASP A 77 -18.87 3.46 -26.77
C ASP A 77 -18.26 2.28 -27.53
N GLU A 78 -17.41 2.55 -28.53
CA GLU A 78 -16.64 1.46 -29.20
C GLU A 78 -15.75 0.70 -28.22
N ALA A 79 -15.09 1.43 -27.29
CA ALA A 79 -14.20 0.81 -26.30
C ALA A 79 -14.98 -0.06 -25.31
N PHE A 80 -16.10 0.42 -24.75
CA PHE A 80 -16.92 -0.37 -23.84
C PHE A 80 -17.61 -1.56 -24.53
N ALA A 81 -18.06 -1.39 -25.77
CA ALA A 81 -18.57 -2.51 -26.58
C ALA A 81 -17.49 -3.59 -26.77
N ALA A 82 -16.22 -3.20 -27.01
CA ALA A 82 -15.11 -4.13 -27.10
C ALA A 82 -14.81 -4.82 -25.75
N VAL A 83 -14.88 -4.09 -24.63
CA VAL A 83 -14.76 -4.67 -23.28
C VAL A 83 -15.84 -5.72 -23.03
N GLN A 84 -17.11 -5.39 -23.31
CA GLN A 84 -18.22 -6.32 -23.15
C GLN A 84 -18.01 -7.57 -24.01
N ALA A 85 -17.67 -7.39 -25.29
CA ALA A 85 -17.44 -8.51 -26.20
C ALA A 85 -16.31 -9.43 -25.77
N GLY A 86 -15.24 -8.90 -25.14
CA GLY A 86 -14.10 -9.67 -24.69
C GLY A 86 -14.30 -10.36 -23.33
N LEU A 87 -14.93 -9.71 -22.35
CA LEU A 87 -15.05 -10.24 -20.99
C LEU A 87 -16.31 -11.09 -20.76
N ARG A 88 -17.45 -10.64 -21.26
CA ARG A 88 -18.74 -11.27 -20.96
C ARG A 88 -18.81 -12.76 -21.32
N PRO A 89 -18.33 -13.23 -22.49
CA PRO A 89 -18.36 -14.65 -22.82
C PRO A 89 -17.59 -15.55 -21.84
N LEU A 90 -16.50 -15.03 -21.24
CA LEU A 90 -15.70 -15.75 -20.25
C LEU A 90 -16.42 -15.84 -18.89
N VAL A 91 -17.18 -14.82 -18.54
CA VAL A 91 -17.98 -14.78 -17.30
C VAL A 91 -19.19 -15.70 -17.42
N GLU A 92 -19.94 -15.62 -18.53
CA GLU A 92 -21.12 -16.45 -18.80
C GLU A 92 -20.77 -17.94 -18.89
N ALA A 93 -19.71 -18.30 -19.60
CA ALA A 93 -19.26 -19.70 -19.71
C ALA A 93 -18.92 -20.31 -18.34
N HIS A 94 -18.49 -19.48 -17.36
CA HIS A 94 -18.23 -19.95 -16.02
C HIS A 94 -19.51 -20.09 -15.19
N ALA A 95 -20.47 -19.17 -15.34
CA ALA A 95 -21.75 -19.22 -14.61
C ALA A 95 -22.55 -20.51 -14.94
N ASP A 96 -22.38 -21.03 -16.14
CA ASP A 96 -23.03 -22.26 -16.60
C ASP A 96 -22.23 -23.55 -16.25
N ALA A 97 -21.02 -23.40 -15.69
CA ALA A 97 -20.19 -24.55 -15.32
C ALA A 97 -20.66 -25.17 -14.01
N PRO A 98 -20.76 -26.53 -13.92
CA PRO A 98 -21.15 -27.17 -12.66
C PRO A 98 -20.09 -26.91 -11.57
N GLU A 99 -20.57 -26.49 -10.38
CA GLU A 99 -19.71 -26.40 -9.20
C GLU A 99 -19.10 -27.77 -8.90
N LEU A 100 -17.78 -27.89 -8.95
CA LEU A 100 -17.08 -29.11 -8.54
C LEU A 100 -17.00 -29.12 -7.00
N PRO A 101 -17.68 -30.07 -6.32
CA PRO A 101 -17.65 -30.15 -4.86
C PRO A 101 -16.22 -30.41 -4.37
N GLY A 102 -15.67 -29.51 -3.56
CA GLY A 102 -14.43 -29.71 -2.82
C GLY A 102 -13.17 -29.19 -3.48
N SER A 103 -13.21 -28.43 -4.58
CA SER A 103 -12.03 -27.78 -5.14
C SER A 103 -11.57 -26.64 -4.20
N ARG A 104 -10.38 -26.81 -3.60
CA ARG A 104 -9.67 -25.74 -2.85
C ARG A 104 -9.00 -24.73 -3.78
N GLU A 105 -9.13 -24.93 -5.08
CA GLU A 105 -8.54 -24.07 -6.10
C GLU A 105 -9.33 -22.77 -6.26
N ALA A 106 -8.70 -21.76 -6.79
CA ALA A 106 -9.34 -20.49 -7.11
C ALA A 106 -10.42 -20.70 -8.18
N ALA A 107 -11.61 -21.15 -7.74
CA ALA A 107 -12.77 -21.27 -8.63
C ALA A 107 -13.32 -19.87 -8.90
N GLY A 108 -13.70 -19.60 -10.13
CA GLY A 108 -14.20 -18.33 -10.63
C GLY A 108 -13.99 -18.24 -12.13
N PRO A 109 -14.52 -17.23 -12.81
CA PRO A 109 -14.26 -17.05 -14.23
C PRO A 109 -12.74 -16.90 -14.47
N PRO A 110 -12.23 -17.33 -15.65
CA PRO A 110 -10.81 -17.31 -15.99
C PRO A 110 -10.31 -15.86 -16.27
N VAL A 111 -10.68 -14.93 -15.40
CA VAL A 111 -10.38 -13.50 -15.51
C VAL A 111 -9.64 -13.06 -14.27
N ALA A 112 -8.39 -12.62 -14.42
CA ALA A 112 -7.63 -12.02 -13.34
C ALA A 112 -7.99 -10.53 -13.18
N VAL A 113 -8.00 -10.05 -11.92
CA VAL A 113 -8.09 -8.62 -11.62
C VAL A 113 -6.79 -8.18 -10.95
N VAL A 114 -6.14 -7.18 -11.56
CA VAL A 114 -4.86 -6.63 -11.06
C VAL A 114 -5.07 -5.18 -10.65
N LEU A 115 -4.93 -4.89 -9.36
CA LEU A 115 -5.13 -3.54 -8.80
C LEU A 115 -3.80 -2.94 -8.36
N GLY A 116 -3.43 -1.82 -8.97
CA GLY A 116 -2.23 -1.08 -8.61
C GLY A 116 -2.44 -0.12 -7.43
N ASN A 117 -1.32 0.36 -6.90
CA ASN A 117 -1.31 1.31 -5.77
C ASN A 117 -2.14 2.60 -6.02
N PRO A 118 -2.21 3.22 -7.22
CA PRO A 118 -3.01 4.42 -7.42
C PRO A 118 -4.50 4.27 -7.09
N ASN A 119 -5.07 3.06 -7.09
CA ASN A 119 -6.47 2.83 -6.72
C ASN A 119 -6.82 3.34 -5.30
N VAL A 120 -5.90 3.26 -4.34
CA VAL A 120 -6.15 3.77 -2.98
C VAL A 120 -6.02 5.29 -2.88
N HIS A 121 -5.63 5.96 -3.97
CA HIS A 121 -5.45 7.41 -4.06
C HIS A 121 -6.56 8.12 -4.86
N THR A 122 -7.56 7.40 -5.38
CA THR A 122 -8.68 7.97 -6.12
C THR A 122 -10.01 7.56 -5.53
N VAL A 123 -11.05 8.38 -5.74
CA VAL A 123 -12.42 8.07 -5.30
C VAL A 123 -12.94 6.83 -6.04
N ALA A 124 -12.71 6.76 -7.34
CA ALA A 124 -13.12 5.63 -8.16
C ALA A 124 -12.44 4.33 -7.73
N GLY A 125 -11.11 4.36 -7.60
CA GLY A 125 -10.31 3.20 -7.17
C GLY A 125 -10.65 2.70 -5.77
N ALA A 126 -11.15 3.56 -4.87
CA ALA A 126 -11.60 3.14 -3.55
C ALA A 126 -13.02 2.55 -3.55
N LEU A 127 -13.92 3.07 -4.37
CA LEU A 127 -15.34 2.73 -4.31
C LEU A 127 -15.77 1.59 -5.25
N TYR A 128 -15.21 1.51 -6.45
CA TYR A 128 -15.74 0.61 -7.48
C TYR A 128 -15.08 -0.77 -7.57
N PRO A 129 -13.77 -0.99 -7.33
CA PRO A 129 -13.18 -2.33 -7.41
C PRO A 129 -13.88 -3.39 -6.55
N PRO A 130 -14.35 -3.12 -5.32
CA PRO A 130 -15.12 -4.10 -4.57
C PRO A 130 -16.42 -4.53 -5.27
N VAL A 131 -17.08 -3.60 -5.97
CA VAL A 131 -18.31 -3.87 -6.75
C VAL A 131 -17.96 -4.68 -8.01
N LEU A 132 -16.88 -4.31 -8.69
CA LEU A 132 -16.36 -5.05 -9.85
C LEU A 132 -16.02 -6.51 -9.48
N LEU A 133 -15.31 -6.70 -8.38
CA LEU A 133 -14.94 -8.04 -7.90
C LEU A 133 -16.17 -8.89 -7.55
N ALA A 134 -17.17 -8.27 -6.91
CA ALA A 134 -18.42 -8.95 -6.59
C ALA A 134 -19.22 -9.30 -7.86
N ALA A 135 -19.27 -8.42 -8.86
CA ALA A 135 -19.94 -8.66 -10.13
C ALA A 135 -19.22 -9.73 -10.97
N LEU A 136 -17.90 -9.74 -10.94
CA LEU A 136 -17.08 -10.70 -11.70
C LEU A 136 -17.05 -12.07 -11.04
N GLY A 137 -17.10 -12.16 -9.70
CA GLY A 137 -17.00 -13.43 -8.97
C GLY A 137 -15.62 -14.10 -9.02
N SER A 138 -14.59 -13.44 -9.56
CA SER A 138 -13.24 -14.01 -9.66
C SER A 138 -12.54 -14.06 -8.31
N ARG A 139 -11.80 -15.15 -8.07
CA ARG A 139 -10.84 -15.31 -6.97
C ARG A 139 -9.39 -15.06 -7.38
N SER A 140 -9.13 -14.88 -8.67
CA SER A 140 -7.82 -14.52 -9.22
C SER A 140 -7.57 -13.02 -9.09
N VAL A 141 -7.46 -12.55 -7.84
CA VAL A 141 -7.25 -11.14 -7.49
C VAL A 141 -5.80 -10.94 -7.06
N PHE A 142 -5.13 -9.99 -7.71
CA PHE A 142 -3.73 -9.65 -7.48
C PHE A 142 -3.60 -8.15 -7.25
N THR A 143 -2.87 -7.77 -6.23
CA THR A 143 -2.63 -6.35 -5.95
C THR A 143 -1.18 -6.07 -5.63
N ALA A 144 -0.84 -4.79 -5.53
CA ALA A 144 0.48 -4.36 -5.06
C ALA A 144 0.74 -4.73 -3.58
N SER A 145 -0.25 -5.20 -2.82
CA SER A 145 -0.09 -5.54 -1.40
C SER A 145 0.97 -6.61 -1.17
N THR A 146 1.04 -7.63 -2.05
CA THR A 146 1.98 -8.76 -1.94
C THR A 146 3.40 -8.46 -2.46
N VAL A 147 3.69 -7.21 -2.77
CA VAL A 147 5.04 -6.66 -2.97
C VAL A 147 5.28 -5.44 -2.06
N ASP A 148 4.42 -5.22 -1.04
CA ASP A 148 4.48 -4.08 -0.14
C ASP A 148 3.99 -4.41 1.28
N GLN A 149 2.67 -4.22 1.58
CA GLN A 149 2.13 -4.13 2.95
C GLN A 149 1.36 -5.35 3.43
N MET A 150 1.18 -6.40 2.64
CA MET A 150 0.39 -7.57 3.04
C MET A 150 0.85 -8.20 4.37
N PRO A 151 2.16 -8.25 4.71
CA PRO A 151 2.63 -8.72 6.02
C PRO A 151 1.98 -7.99 7.19
N LYS A 152 1.79 -6.67 7.10
CA LYS A 152 1.13 -5.89 8.16
C LYS A 152 -0.37 -6.18 8.23
N HIS A 153 -1.03 -6.35 7.10
CA HIS A 153 -2.44 -6.74 7.06
C HIS A 153 -2.67 -8.12 7.69
N VAL A 154 -1.81 -9.09 7.36
CA VAL A 154 -1.89 -10.45 7.93
C VAL A 154 -1.61 -10.43 9.43
N SER A 155 -0.56 -9.74 9.85
CA SER A 155 -0.23 -9.57 11.27
C SER A 155 -1.39 -8.93 12.04
N SER A 156 -1.96 -7.82 11.54
CA SER A 156 -3.12 -7.17 12.16
C SER A 156 -4.35 -8.08 12.19
N GLY A 157 -4.61 -8.82 11.10
CA GLY A 157 -5.69 -9.80 11.04
C GLY A 157 -5.57 -10.88 12.12
N LEU A 158 -4.35 -11.41 12.29
CA LEU A 158 -4.06 -12.44 13.30
C LEU A 158 -4.11 -11.92 14.72
N LEU A 159 -3.62 -10.69 14.99
CA LEU A 159 -3.62 -10.08 16.32
C LEU A 159 -5.00 -9.54 16.74
N TYR A 160 -5.66 -8.83 15.83
CA TYR A 160 -6.85 -8.01 16.14
C TYR A 160 -8.14 -8.54 15.51
N GLY A 161 -8.05 -9.58 14.66
CA GLY A 161 -9.19 -10.19 13.96
C GLY A 161 -9.65 -9.43 12.72
N ASP A 162 -9.00 -8.31 12.39
CA ASP A 162 -9.28 -7.50 11.21
C ASP A 162 -7.97 -7.02 10.55
N ALA A 163 -7.77 -7.39 9.30
CA ALA A 163 -6.58 -7.02 8.52
C ALA A 163 -6.44 -5.50 8.28
N LEU A 164 -7.51 -4.74 8.46
CA LEU A 164 -7.51 -3.29 8.31
C LEU A 164 -7.39 -2.55 9.66
N ALA A 165 -7.42 -3.25 10.78
CA ALA A 165 -7.13 -2.70 12.10
C ALA A 165 -5.61 -2.51 12.26
N ILE A 166 -5.07 -1.44 11.69
CA ILE A 166 -3.65 -1.13 11.70
C ILE A 166 -3.38 0.02 12.67
N PRO A 167 -2.68 -0.23 13.79
CA PRO A 167 -2.25 0.85 14.66
C PRO A 167 -1.11 1.64 13.99
N VAL A 168 -1.14 2.95 14.18
CA VAL A 168 -0.13 3.89 13.69
C VAL A 168 0.63 4.54 14.85
N PRO A 169 1.89 4.97 14.67
CA PRO A 169 2.61 5.70 15.69
C PRO A 169 1.95 7.04 15.96
N ASP A 170 1.72 7.38 17.23
CA ASP A 170 1.23 8.69 17.64
C ASP A 170 2.36 9.71 17.68
N LEU A 171 2.79 10.14 16.50
CA LEU A 171 3.96 10.99 16.29
C LEU A 171 3.92 12.34 17.01
N ASP A 172 2.72 12.83 17.29
CA ASP A 172 2.55 14.15 17.89
C ASP A 172 2.75 14.12 19.41
N ARG A 173 2.71 12.94 20.05
CA ARG A 173 2.79 12.77 21.51
C ARG A 173 3.88 11.82 21.98
N THR A 174 4.46 10.99 21.11
CA THR A 174 5.51 10.03 21.49
C THR A 174 6.79 10.73 21.96
N ASP A 175 7.52 10.11 22.91
CA ASP A 175 8.82 10.57 23.40
C ASP A 175 9.97 9.73 22.83
N HIS A 176 9.71 8.47 22.44
CA HIS A 176 10.70 7.66 21.76
C HIS A 176 10.08 7.03 20.50
N LEU A 177 10.59 7.40 19.34
CA LEU A 177 10.19 6.81 18.06
C LEU A 177 11.27 5.82 17.60
N LEU A 178 10.94 4.51 17.58
CA LEU A 178 11.76 3.45 17.02
C LEU A 178 11.28 3.13 15.59
N VAL A 179 12.12 3.39 14.60
CA VAL A 179 11.82 3.18 13.17
C VAL A 179 12.63 2.01 12.62
N ILE A 180 11.97 1.03 11.97
CA ILE A 180 12.59 -0.20 11.49
C ILE A 180 12.30 -0.36 10.00
N GLY A 181 13.35 -0.35 9.17
CA GLY A 181 13.24 -0.53 7.71
C GLY A 181 12.35 0.50 7.02
N ALA A 182 12.19 1.68 7.60
CA ALA A 182 11.35 2.75 7.05
C ALA A 182 12.13 4.05 6.85
N ASN A 183 11.83 4.76 5.76
CA ASN A 183 12.46 6.03 5.43
C ASN A 183 11.39 7.10 5.11
N PRO A 184 10.63 7.57 6.11
CA PRO A 184 9.52 8.51 5.89
C PRO A 184 9.94 9.86 5.32
N LEU A 185 11.21 10.24 5.36
CA LEU A 185 11.71 11.45 4.71
C LEU A 185 11.81 11.32 3.17
N ASP A 186 11.77 10.12 2.63
CA ASP A 186 11.68 9.86 1.18
C ASP A 186 10.29 9.38 0.77
N SER A 187 9.64 8.51 1.55
CA SER A 187 8.31 8.00 1.25
C SER A 187 7.16 8.97 1.59
N ASN A 188 7.35 9.93 2.48
CA ASN A 188 6.34 10.76 3.15
C ASN A 188 5.37 9.97 4.05
N GLY A 189 5.81 8.86 4.60
CA GLY A 189 5.01 7.89 5.34
C GLY A 189 4.69 6.66 4.51
N SER A 190 4.25 5.59 5.16
CA SER A 190 3.75 4.36 4.56
C SER A 190 3.00 3.57 5.64
N LEU A 191 1.71 3.27 5.43
CA LEU A 191 0.76 2.85 6.48
C LEU A 191 0.82 3.76 7.73
N CYS A 192 1.13 5.03 7.51
CA CYS A 192 1.22 6.06 8.51
C CYS A 192 1.05 7.40 7.80
N THR A 193 -0.19 7.82 7.66
CA THR A 193 -0.55 9.07 6.98
C THR A 193 -0.20 10.25 7.87
N ALA A 194 0.95 10.86 7.57
CA ALA A 194 1.53 11.92 8.37
C ALA A 194 2.26 12.94 7.47
N PRO A 195 1.60 14.02 7.02
CA PRO A 195 2.29 15.09 6.32
C PRO A 195 3.35 15.72 7.19
N ASP A 196 4.39 16.31 6.57
CA ASP A 196 5.53 16.93 7.23
C ASP A 196 6.23 16.04 8.27
N PHE A 197 6.60 14.83 7.89
CA PHE A 197 7.42 13.97 8.76
C PHE A 197 8.69 14.66 9.29
N PRO A 198 9.45 15.43 8.47
CA PRO A 198 10.58 16.21 8.98
C PRO A 198 10.19 17.19 10.10
N GLY A 199 9.04 17.87 9.98
CA GLY A 199 8.52 18.78 11.00
C GLY A 199 8.12 18.06 12.27
N ARG A 200 7.51 16.87 12.16
CA ARG A 200 7.13 16.02 13.29
C ARG A 200 8.35 15.48 14.03
N ILE A 201 9.42 15.07 13.34
CA ILE A 201 10.70 14.70 13.98
C ILE A 201 11.32 15.90 14.71
N ARG A 202 11.30 17.10 14.13
CA ARG A 202 11.75 18.31 14.83
C ARG A 202 10.90 18.61 16.06
N ALA A 203 9.59 18.39 16.01
CA ALA A 203 8.69 18.56 17.13
C ALA A 203 8.96 17.54 18.25
N LEU A 204 9.17 16.26 17.91
CA LEU A 204 9.61 15.22 18.84
C LEU A 204 10.85 15.68 19.64
N ARG A 205 11.88 16.13 18.94
CA ARG A 205 13.13 16.59 19.57
C ARG A 205 12.94 17.82 20.44
N ARG A 206 12.10 18.78 20.02
CA ARG A 206 11.79 19.97 20.87
C ARG A 206 11.12 19.59 22.19
N ARG A 207 10.42 18.47 22.24
CA ARG A 207 9.85 17.90 23.48
C ARG A 207 10.86 17.11 24.30
N GLY A 208 12.11 16.98 23.87
CA GLY A 208 13.12 16.14 24.51
C GLY A 208 13.08 14.67 24.07
N GLY A 209 12.25 14.35 23.09
CA GLY A 209 12.10 12.97 22.61
C GLY A 209 13.23 12.52 21.70
N ARG A 210 13.32 11.19 21.50
CA ARG A 210 14.39 10.49 20.81
C ARG A 210 13.90 9.76 19.55
N LEU A 211 14.72 9.74 18.50
CA LEU A 211 14.54 8.96 17.28
C LEU A 211 15.65 7.90 17.17
N THR A 212 15.27 6.61 17.15
CA THR A 212 16.16 5.49 16.85
C THR A 212 15.76 4.89 15.50
N VAL A 213 16.74 4.64 14.61
CA VAL A 213 16.49 4.06 13.28
C VAL A 213 17.31 2.80 13.09
N ILE A 214 16.64 1.71 12.72
CA ILE A 214 17.22 0.44 12.33
C ILE A 214 17.04 0.28 10.81
N ASP A 215 18.13 0.39 10.06
CA ASP A 215 18.12 0.31 8.59
C ASP A 215 19.54 -0.02 8.11
N PRO A 216 19.74 -0.95 7.15
CA PRO A 216 21.07 -1.25 6.60
C PRO A 216 21.72 -0.07 5.88
N ARG A 217 20.96 0.95 5.57
CA ARG A 217 21.39 2.17 4.91
C ARG A 217 21.27 3.38 5.86
N ARG A 218 22.24 4.28 5.78
CA ARG A 218 22.16 5.60 6.43
C ARG A 218 21.25 6.52 5.61
N THR A 219 19.95 6.25 5.65
CA THR A 219 18.89 6.96 4.93
C THR A 219 18.77 8.41 5.37
N ARG A 220 17.94 9.21 4.67
CA ARG A 220 17.64 10.59 5.11
C ARG A 220 17.03 10.62 6.51
N THR A 221 16.19 9.65 6.85
CA THR A 221 15.63 9.51 8.21
C THR A 221 16.71 9.13 9.21
N ALA A 222 17.58 8.17 8.87
CA ALA A 222 18.68 7.75 9.72
C ALA A 222 19.71 8.88 9.99
N LYS A 223 19.91 9.80 9.05
CA LYS A 223 20.75 11.00 9.24
C LYS A 223 20.19 11.98 10.27
N LEU A 224 18.89 11.92 10.54
CA LEU A 224 18.24 12.70 11.60
C LEU A 224 18.09 11.90 12.91
N ALA A 225 18.45 10.63 12.95
CA ALA A 225 18.30 9.81 14.14
C ALA A 225 19.33 10.19 15.22
N ASP A 226 18.94 10.04 16.48
CA ASP A 226 19.84 10.14 17.62
C ASP A 226 20.70 8.86 17.71
N GLU A 227 20.16 7.73 17.21
CA GLU A 227 20.90 6.50 17.02
C GLU A 227 20.48 5.80 15.72
N HIS A 228 21.48 5.31 14.96
CA HIS A 228 21.29 4.51 13.78
C HIS A 228 22.01 3.16 13.92
N LEU A 229 21.27 2.06 13.70
CA LEU A 229 21.79 0.72 13.64
C LEU A 229 21.74 0.19 12.21
N ALA A 230 22.91 -0.08 11.64
CA ALA A 230 23.03 -0.69 10.34
C ALA A 230 22.93 -2.21 10.46
N VAL A 231 21.72 -2.75 10.59
CA VAL A 231 21.44 -4.19 10.71
C VAL A 231 21.74 -4.93 9.39
N ARG A 232 22.10 -6.22 9.48
CA ARG A 232 22.18 -7.08 8.29
C ARG A 232 20.77 -7.25 7.69
N PRO A 233 20.54 -7.02 6.38
CA PRO A 233 19.25 -7.16 5.75
C PRO A 233 18.61 -8.55 5.96
N GLY A 234 17.30 -8.59 6.24
CA GLY A 234 16.55 -9.83 6.45
C GLY A 234 16.70 -10.46 7.84
N THR A 235 17.36 -9.78 8.79
CA THR A 235 17.52 -10.26 10.17
C THR A 235 16.67 -9.49 11.18
N ASP A 236 15.75 -8.67 10.70
CA ASP A 236 14.88 -7.84 11.53
C ASP A 236 14.13 -8.66 12.59
N ALA A 237 13.52 -9.78 12.19
CA ALA A 237 12.79 -10.65 13.11
C ALA A 237 13.69 -11.22 14.23
N LEU A 238 14.94 -11.59 13.92
CA LEU A 238 15.92 -12.05 14.92
C LEU A 238 16.22 -10.97 15.94
N LEU A 239 16.52 -9.75 15.46
CA LEU A 239 16.82 -8.60 16.32
C LEU A 239 15.65 -8.27 17.26
N LEU A 240 14.42 -8.21 16.70
CA LEU A 240 13.25 -7.86 17.50
C LEU A 240 12.88 -8.96 18.51
N PHE A 241 13.02 -10.25 18.16
CA PHE A 241 12.87 -11.32 19.14
C PHE A 241 13.91 -11.24 20.27
N ALA A 242 15.17 -10.88 19.95
CA ALA A 242 16.18 -10.68 20.98
C ALA A 242 15.82 -9.51 21.92
N MET A 243 15.22 -8.44 21.42
CA MET A 243 14.68 -7.37 22.26
C MET A 243 13.52 -7.87 23.14
N VAL A 244 12.57 -8.63 22.58
CA VAL A 244 11.48 -9.28 23.35
C VAL A 244 12.06 -10.19 24.46
N ARG A 245 13.07 -11.01 24.13
CA ARG A 245 13.76 -11.86 25.13
C ARG A 245 14.32 -11.04 26.30
N VAL A 246 14.97 -9.91 26.01
CA VAL A 246 15.51 -9.02 27.05
C VAL A 246 14.40 -8.46 27.95
N LEU A 247 13.27 -8.06 27.38
CA LEU A 247 12.16 -7.54 28.17
C LEU A 247 11.67 -8.56 29.23
N PHE A 248 11.55 -9.84 28.85
CA PHE A 248 11.17 -10.90 29.80
C PHE A 248 12.29 -11.23 30.78
N GLU A 249 13.50 -11.42 30.28
CA GLU A 249 14.67 -11.83 31.09
C GLU A 249 14.99 -10.82 32.20
N GLU A 250 14.83 -9.53 31.91
CA GLU A 250 15.13 -8.44 32.86
C GLU A 250 13.91 -7.94 33.64
N GLY A 251 12.73 -8.58 33.45
CA GLY A 251 11.49 -8.18 34.13
C GLY A 251 10.97 -6.79 33.74
N LEU A 252 11.23 -6.38 32.48
CA LEU A 252 10.86 -5.06 31.95
C LEU A 252 9.49 -5.05 31.26
N VAL A 253 8.78 -6.18 31.25
CA VAL A 253 7.46 -6.26 30.62
C VAL A 253 6.45 -5.48 31.44
N ASP A 254 5.84 -4.49 30.80
CA ASP A 254 4.69 -3.73 31.30
C ASP A 254 3.66 -3.64 30.17
N VAL A 255 2.48 -4.15 30.36
CA VAL A 255 1.40 -4.14 29.37
C VAL A 255 0.37 -3.03 29.63
N GLY A 256 0.57 -2.25 30.69
CA GLY A 256 -0.24 -1.09 31.05
C GLY A 256 -1.73 -1.40 31.22
N GLU A 257 -2.58 -0.48 30.81
CA GLU A 257 -4.05 -0.58 30.95
C GLU A 257 -4.68 -1.68 30.10
N GLN A 258 -3.95 -2.21 29.12
CA GLN A 258 -4.49 -3.21 28.18
C GLN A 258 -4.37 -4.66 28.70
N ALA A 259 -3.82 -4.89 29.89
CA ALA A 259 -3.60 -6.22 30.47
C ALA A 259 -4.83 -7.14 30.40
N GLY A 260 -6.02 -6.61 30.66
CA GLY A 260 -7.29 -7.37 30.62
C GLY A 260 -7.78 -7.75 29.21
N HIS A 261 -7.11 -7.25 28.18
CA HIS A 261 -7.48 -7.48 26.78
C HIS A 261 -6.43 -8.25 25.97
N LEU A 262 -5.42 -8.80 26.64
CA LEU A 262 -4.32 -9.56 26.04
C LEU A 262 -4.44 -11.05 26.37
N ASP A 263 -4.20 -11.91 25.37
CA ASP A 263 -4.20 -13.37 25.55
C ASP A 263 -2.79 -13.94 25.35
N ARG A 264 -2.40 -14.93 26.16
CA ARG A 264 -1.19 -15.75 25.96
C ARG A 264 0.15 -15.01 25.94
N ILE A 265 0.36 -14.05 26.84
CA ILE A 265 1.65 -13.34 26.99
C ILE A 265 2.79 -14.33 27.34
N ASP A 266 2.54 -15.34 28.15
CA ASP A 266 3.49 -16.39 28.52
C ASP A 266 3.94 -17.23 27.30
N GLU A 267 3.11 -17.33 26.27
CA GLU A 267 3.53 -18.01 25.03
C GLU A 267 4.50 -17.16 24.21
N VAL A 268 4.34 -15.83 24.23
CA VAL A 268 5.33 -14.92 23.61
C VAL A 268 6.71 -15.06 24.27
N GLU A 269 6.75 -15.17 25.61
CA GLU A 269 7.99 -15.45 26.34
C GLU A 269 8.64 -16.76 25.87
N ARG A 270 7.84 -17.83 25.76
CA ARG A 270 8.34 -19.15 25.28
C ARG A 270 8.84 -19.09 23.85
N LEU A 271 8.18 -18.33 22.96
CA LEU A 271 8.65 -18.16 21.58
C LEU A 271 10.00 -17.42 21.52
N ALA A 272 10.24 -16.47 22.42
CA ALA A 272 11.45 -15.66 22.46
C ALA A 272 12.64 -16.36 23.14
N ALA A 273 12.43 -17.50 23.81
CA ALA A 273 13.40 -18.12 24.71
C ALA A 273 14.79 -18.39 24.08
N ASP A 274 14.83 -18.83 22.81
CA ASP A 274 16.07 -19.19 22.13
C ASP A 274 16.76 -18.00 21.44
N PHE A 275 16.10 -16.86 21.33
CA PHE A 275 16.63 -15.68 20.63
C PHE A 275 17.37 -14.76 21.62
N THR A 276 18.41 -15.30 22.31
CA THR A 276 19.22 -14.47 23.20
C THR A 276 20.00 -13.41 22.40
N PRO A 277 20.30 -12.24 22.98
CA PRO A 277 21.16 -11.26 22.33
C PRO A 277 22.48 -11.82 21.84
N GLU A 278 23.10 -12.77 22.58
CA GLU A 278 24.37 -13.43 22.23
C GLU A 278 24.21 -14.35 21.00
N ALA A 279 23.11 -15.10 20.91
CA ALA A 279 22.83 -15.96 19.75
C ALA A 279 22.54 -15.16 18.48
N VAL A 280 21.88 -14.01 18.63
CA VAL A 280 21.40 -13.17 17.51
C VAL A 280 22.48 -12.19 17.04
N ALA A 281 23.31 -11.66 17.94
CA ALA A 281 24.31 -10.63 17.63
C ALA A 281 25.21 -10.93 16.43
N PRO A 282 25.80 -12.13 16.27
CA PRO A 282 26.63 -12.43 15.10
C PRO A 282 25.83 -12.52 13.79
N LEU A 283 24.52 -12.79 13.85
CA LEU A 283 23.67 -12.94 12.68
C LEU A 283 23.19 -11.59 12.14
N CYS A 284 22.73 -10.70 13.01
CA CYS A 284 22.30 -9.36 12.63
C CYS A 284 23.45 -8.34 12.61
N GLU A 285 24.66 -8.77 13.04
CA GLU A 285 25.88 -7.94 13.10
C GLU A 285 25.67 -6.67 13.95
N VAL A 286 24.95 -6.84 15.07
CA VAL A 286 24.69 -5.83 16.09
C VAL A 286 25.18 -6.40 17.44
N PRO A 287 26.05 -5.70 18.18
CA PRO A 287 26.56 -6.20 19.47
C PRO A 287 25.43 -6.51 20.46
N ALA A 288 25.52 -7.63 21.18
CA ALA A 288 24.52 -8.10 22.14
C ALA A 288 24.14 -7.01 23.18
N GLU A 289 25.13 -6.30 23.72
CA GLU A 289 24.87 -5.21 24.68
C GLU A 289 24.09 -4.06 24.04
N ARG A 290 24.28 -3.81 22.75
CA ARG A 290 23.49 -2.78 22.05
C ARG A 290 22.03 -3.20 21.89
N ILE A 291 21.77 -4.49 21.66
CA ILE A 291 20.40 -5.07 21.64
C ILE A 291 19.74 -4.92 23.01
N ARG A 292 20.47 -5.27 24.11
CA ARG A 292 19.96 -5.10 25.48
C ARG A 292 19.63 -3.64 25.78
N ARG A 293 20.54 -2.74 25.41
CA ARG A 293 20.33 -1.31 25.63
C ARG A 293 19.10 -0.79 24.90
N LEU A 294 18.86 -1.19 23.64
CA LEU A 294 17.67 -0.78 22.89
C LEU A 294 16.38 -1.23 23.58
N ALA A 295 16.33 -2.50 24.05
CA ALA A 295 15.16 -3.01 24.76
C ALA A 295 14.90 -2.22 26.06
N ARG A 296 15.97 -1.96 26.85
CA ARG A 296 15.88 -1.17 28.10
C ARG A 296 15.44 0.27 27.83
N GLU A 297 16.00 0.93 26.81
CA GLU A 297 15.63 2.30 26.43
C GLU A 297 14.18 2.39 25.96
N LEU A 298 13.68 1.40 25.22
CA LEU A 298 12.28 1.33 24.79
C LEU A 298 11.34 1.17 25.98
N ALA A 299 11.67 0.27 26.91
CA ALA A 299 10.89 0.02 28.12
C ALA A 299 10.94 1.20 29.13
N ALA A 300 12.04 1.93 29.17
CA ALA A 300 12.22 3.05 30.10
C ALA A 300 11.59 4.37 29.60
N ALA A 301 11.22 4.47 28.35
CA ALA A 301 10.59 5.66 27.79
C ALA A 301 9.18 5.86 28.41
N GLU A 302 8.84 7.10 28.75
CA GLU A 302 7.51 7.44 29.26
C GLU A 302 6.44 7.06 28.24
N THR A 303 6.69 7.37 26.96
CA THR A 303 5.90 6.89 25.82
C THR A 303 6.83 6.50 24.68
N ALA A 304 6.49 5.41 23.99
CA ALA A 304 7.27 4.96 22.84
C ALA A 304 6.37 4.46 21.71
N ALA A 305 6.72 4.78 20.48
CA ALA A 305 6.07 4.22 19.30
C ALA A 305 7.07 3.41 18.46
N VAL A 306 6.65 2.21 18.05
CA VAL A 306 7.42 1.33 17.17
C VAL A 306 6.80 1.36 15.78
N TYR A 307 7.61 1.64 14.75
CA TYR A 307 7.16 1.80 13.38
C TYR A 307 8.04 1.01 12.42
N GLY A 308 7.52 -0.11 11.92
CA GLY A 308 8.20 -0.97 10.94
C GLY A 308 7.53 -0.90 9.57
N ARG A 309 8.33 -0.72 8.50
CA ARG A 309 7.77 -0.67 7.12
C ARG A 309 8.75 -1.21 6.09
N ILE A 310 8.41 -1.13 4.87
CA ILE A 310 8.80 -1.80 3.62
C ILE A 310 10.12 -2.58 3.66
N GLY A 311 11.18 -2.05 4.25
CA GLY A 311 12.46 -2.74 4.43
C GLY A 311 12.39 -3.93 5.39
N SER A 312 11.47 -3.90 6.35
CA SER A 312 11.23 -4.96 7.33
C SER A 312 10.04 -5.87 7.00
N THR A 313 9.23 -5.50 5.99
CA THR A 313 8.05 -6.29 5.59
C THR A 313 8.28 -7.10 4.31
N THR A 314 9.08 -6.60 3.35
CA THR A 314 9.39 -7.33 2.11
C THR A 314 10.65 -8.19 2.28
N VAL A 315 10.67 -8.97 3.35
CA VAL A 315 11.71 -9.94 3.74
C VAL A 315 11.06 -11.31 4.01
N GLU A 316 11.87 -12.37 4.12
CA GLU A 316 11.40 -13.76 4.28
C GLU A 316 10.46 -13.96 5.49
N PHE A 317 10.63 -13.17 6.55
CA PHE A 317 9.83 -13.20 7.78
C PHE A 317 9.06 -11.89 7.99
N GLY A 318 8.52 -11.33 6.92
CA GLY A 318 7.88 -10.01 6.93
C GLY A 318 6.65 -9.94 7.85
N THR A 319 5.79 -10.95 7.84
CA THR A 319 4.62 -11.04 8.72
C THR A 319 5.04 -11.18 10.18
N LEU A 320 6.03 -12.02 10.47
CA LEU A 320 6.57 -12.19 11.81
C LEU A 320 7.23 -10.91 12.33
N THR A 321 7.97 -10.19 11.47
CA THR A 321 8.55 -8.89 11.81
C THR A 321 7.46 -7.84 12.11
N SER A 322 6.40 -7.80 11.30
CA SER A 322 5.26 -6.89 11.54
C SER A 322 4.55 -7.20 12.86
N TRP A 323 4.41 -8.48 13.20
CA TRP A 323 3.88 -8.93 14.48
C TRP A 323 4.77 -8.48 15.65
N LEU A 324 6.10 -8.65 15.54
CA LEU A 324 7.07 -8.23 16.57
C LEU A 324 7.07 -6.72 16.81
N VAL A 325 6.84 -5.91 15.77
CA VAL A 325 6.68 -4.46 15.90
C VAL A 325 5.55 -4.10 16.86
N ASP A 326 4.39 -4.76 16.72
CA ASP A 326 3.24 -4.53 17.60
C ASP A 326 3.47 -5.14 18.98
N VAL A 327 4.07 -6.34 19.06
CA VAL A 327 4.39 -7.02 20.34
C VAL A 327 5.33 -6.17 21.20
N LEU A 328 6.37 -5.54 20.62
CA LEU A 328 7.26 -4.65 21.37
C LEU A 328 6.49 -3.46 21.98
N ALA A 329 5.58 -2.85 21.22
CA ALA A 329 4.73 -1.77 21.75
C ALA A 329 3.77 -2.27 22.85
N ILE A 330 3.23 -3.49 22.70
CA ILE A 330 2.35 -4.12 23.70
C ILE A 330 3.12 -4.41 24.99
N LEU A 331 4.27 -5.07 24.91
CA LEU A 331 5.07 -5.49 26.07
C LEU A 331 5.73 -4.33 26.83
N THR A 332 5.75 -3.13 26.24
CA THR A 332 6.29 -1.90 26.87
C THR A 332 5.19 -0.89 27.23
N GLY A 333 3.92 -1.31 27.33
CA GLY A 333 2.80 -0.49 27.74
C GLY A 333 2.42 0.63 26.77
N ASN A 334 2.83 0.53 25.52
CA ASN A 334 2.65 1.56 24.49
C ASN A 334 1.56 1.23 23.46
N PHE A 335 0.75 0.22 23.73
CA PHE A 335 -0.33 -0.19 22.85
C PHE A 335 -1.63 0.54 23.20
N ASP A 336 -2.24 1.15 22.18
CA ASP A 336 -3.51 1.89 22.21
C ASP A 336 -3.60 2.94 23.33
N ARG A 337 -2.48 3.63 23.57
CA ARG A 337 -2.37 4.78 24.50
C ARG A 337 -1.75 5.99 23.80
N PRO A 338 -2.07 7.22 24.26
CA PRO A 338 -1.43 8.44 23.76
C PRO A 338 0.10 8.37 23.83
N GLY A 339 0.77 8.68 22.71
CA GLY A 339 2.23 8.61 22.57
C GLY A 339 2.78 7.23 22.18
N GLY A 340 1.95 6.19 22.17
CA GLY A 340 2.29 4.84 21.69
C GLY A 340 1.87 4.58 20.23
N ILE A 341 1.43 3.35 19.96
CA ILE A 341 0.76 2.99 18.71
C ILE A 341 -0.76 2.95 18.93
N MET A 342 -1.52 3.59 18.06
CA MET A 342 -2.96 3.80 18.26
C MET A 342 -3.76 3.55 16.97
N PHE A 343 -5.03 3.20 17.12
CA PHE A 343 -5.92 2.97 15.98
C PHE A 343 -6.63 4.27 15.56
N PRO A 344 -6.46 4.75 14.31
CA PRO A 344 -7.24 5.86 13.79
C PRO A 344 -8.74 5.51 13.69
N LEU A 345 -9.59 6.53 13.73
CA LEU A 345 -11.02 6.41 13.50
C LEU A 345 -11.39 7.24 12.27
N SER A 346 -11.51 6.58 11.11
CA SER A 346 -11.87 7.24 9.86
C SER A 346 -13.32 7.76 9.90
N ALA A 347 -13.55 8.95 9.32
CA ALA A 347 -14.88 9.55 9.21
C ALA A 347 -15.88 8.70 8.43
N THR A 348 -15.41 7.88 7.48
CA THR A 348 -16.22 6.92 6.70
C THR A 348 -16.06 5.48 7.17
N GLY A 349 -15.39 5.27 8.30
CA GLY A 349 -15.21 3.95 8.90
C GLY A 349 -16.46 3.43 9.59
N ALA A 350 -16.38 2.18 10.05
CA ALA A 350 -17.47 1.62 10.87
C ALA A 350 -17.52 2.33 12.23
N ALA A 351 -18.74 2.64 12.69
CA ALA A 351 -18.96 3.13 14.05
C ALA A 351 -18.42 2.13 15.09
N PRO A 352 -17.89 2.62 16.22
CA PRO A 352 -17.44 1.75 17.31
C PRO A 352 -18.55 0.78 17.73
N ARG A 353 -18.18 -0.48 17.98
CA ARG A 353 -19.11 -1.52 18.43
C ARG A 353 -18.77 -1.93 19.87
N PRO A 354 -19.75 -2.44 20.63
CA PRO A 354 -19.47 -3.05 21.92
C PRO A 354 -18.39 -4.13 21.81
N ALA A 355 -17.59 -4.28 22.87
CA ALA A 355 -16.61 -5.34 23.00
C ALA A 355 -17.29 -6.72 22.93
N GLY A 356 -16.62 -7.68 22.30
CA GLY A 356 -17.12 -9.05 22.23
C GLY A 356 -16.46 -9.86 21.12
N PRO A 357 -16.75 -11.18 21.08
CA PRO A 357 -16.22 -12.08 20.07
C PRO A 357 -16.57 -11.64 18.64
N GLY A 358 -15.59 -11.67 17.76
CA GLY A 358 -15.72 -11.41 16.34
C GLY A 358 -15.64 -12.68 15.49
N ARG A 359 -15.57 -12.50 14.16
CA ARG A 359 -15.41 -13.62 13.23
C ARG A 359 -13.97 -14.14 13.15
N GLY A 360 -13.00 -13.34 13.60
CA GLY A 360 -11.58 -13.59 13.41
C GLY A 360 -11.13 -13.40 11.96
N PHE A 361 -9.85 -13.59 11.75
CA PHE A 361 -9.21 -13.54 10.44
C PHE A 361 -8.84 -14.95 9.96
N ALA A 362 -8.94 -15.20 8.66
CA ALA A 362 -8.60 -16.48 8.06
C ALA A 362 -7.68 -16.28 6.85
N LEU A 363 -6.73 -17.21 6.69
CA LEU A 363 -5.81 -17.33 5.57
C LEU A 363 -6.07 -18.61 4.80
N GLY A 364 -5.68 -18.67 3.53
CA GLY A 364 -5.68 -19.88 2.73
C GLY A 364 -7.07 -20.47 2.51
N ARG A 365 -8.10 -19.63 2.39
CA ARG A 365 -9.46 -20.07 2.04
C ARG A 365 -9.51 -20.70 0.65
N TRP A 366 -8.62 -20.28 -0.24
CA TRP A 366 -8.28 -20.89 -1.52
C TRP A 366 -6.79 -20.70 -1.82
N HIS A 367 -6.33 -21.32 -2.89
CA HIS A 367 -4.91 -21.32 -3.27
C HIS A 367 -4.76 -20.98 -4.74
N SER A 368 -3.58 -20.49 -5.14
CA SER A 368 -3.21 -20.40 -6.55
C SER A 368 -3.15 -21.79 -7.19
N ARG A 369 -3.52 -21.87 -8.46
CA ARG A 369 -3.67 -23.14 -9.19
C ARG A 369 -2.35 -23.87 -9.41
N VAL A 370 -1.28 -23.14 -9.72
CA VAL A 370 0.00 -23.74 -10.14
C VAL A 370 0.90 -24.02 -8.93
N SER A 371 1.32 -22.98 -8.22
CA SER A 371 2.24 -23.13 -7.08
C SER A 371 1.55 -23.39 -5.74
N GLY A 372 0.21 -23.39 -5.68
CA GLY A 372 -0.53 -23.66 -4.45
C GLY A 372 -0.34 -22.60 -3.36
N HIS A 373 -0.02 -21.36 -3.71
CA HIS A 373 0.14 -20.28 -2.74
C HIS A 373 -1.19 -19.95 -2.06
N PRO A 374 -1.22 -19.84 -0.73
CA PRO A 374 -2.44 -19.51 -0.01
C PRO A 374 -2.90 -18.08 -0.28
N GLU A 375 -4.19 -17.90 -0.30
CA GLU A 375 -4.83 -16.59 -0.30
C GLU A 375 -4.58 -15.86 1.03
N ALA A 376 -4.38 -14.53 0.95
CA ALA A 376 -4.37 -13.63 2.09
C ALA A 376 -5.26 -12.41 1.79
N LYS A 377 -6.21 -12.11 2.66
CA LYS A 377 -7.11 -10.95 2.52
C LYS A 377 -7.85 -10.89 1.15
N SER A 378 -8.28 -12.04 0.65
CA SER A 378 -8.92 -12.23 -0.66
C SER A 378 -8.01 -11.94 -1.88
N GLU A 379 -6.70 -11.97 -1.69
CA GLU A 379 -5.71 -11.73 -2.74
C GLU A 379 -4.75 -12.93 -2.85
N LEU A 380 -4.31 -13.24 -4.06
CA LEU A 380 -3.23 -14.19 -4.33
C LEU A 380 -1.90 -13.43 -4.47
N PRO A 381 -0.76 -14.07 -4.19
CA PRO A 381 0.55 -13.45 -4.43
C PRO A 381 0.71 -13.04 -5.89
N ILE A 382 1.05 -11.76 -6.13
CA ILE A 382 1.12 -11.24 -7.51
C ILE A 382 2.23 -11.92 -8.34
N VAL A 383 3.21 -12.53 -7.71
CA VAL A 383 4.24 -13.33 -8.40
C VAL A 383 3.67 -14.58 -9.07
N ALA A 384 2.51 -15.07 -8.61
CA ALA A 384 1.82 -16.20 -9.23
C ALA A 384 1.08 -15.80 -10.52
N LEU A 385 0.87 -14.51 -10.81
CA LEU A 385 0.07 -14.08 -11.96
C LEU A 385 0.60 -14.63 -13.29
N ALA A 386 1.91 -14.61 -13.50
CA ALA A 386 2.49 -15.12 -14.74
C ALA A 386 2.22 -16.62 -14.94
N GLU A 387 2.40 -17.42 -13.88
CA GLU A 387 2.15 -18.88 -13.95
C GLU A 387 0.66 -19.24 -14.10
N GLU A 388 -0.23 -18.45 -13.53
CA GLU A 388 -1.68 -18.61 -13.67
C GLU A 388 -2.13 -18.35 -15.12
N ILE A 389 -1.38 -17.50 -15.87
CA ILE A 389 -1.64 -17.19 -17.28
C ILE A 389 -0.94 -18.20 -18.21
N ASP A 390 0.36 -18.48 -18.04
CA ASP A 390 1.18 -19.19 -19.01
C ASP A 390 1.16 -20.73 -18.86
N THR A 391 0.77 -21.25 -17.68
CA THR A 391 0.74 -22.68 -17.46
C THR A 391 -0.58 -23.28 -17.96
N PRO A 392 -0.56 -24.20 -18.96
CA PRO A 392 -1.76 -24.84 -19.48
C PRO A 392 -2.53 -25.61 -18.40
N GLY A 393 -3.84 -25.76 -18.60
CA GLY A 393 -4.71 -26.58 -17.74
C GLY A 393 -6.05 -25.93 -17.47
N GLU A 394 -6.95 -26.66 -16.83
CA GLU A 394 -8.24 -26.15 -16.39
C GLU A 394 -8.05 -25.01 -15.39
N GLY A 395 -8.92 -23.99 -15.43
CA GLY A 395 -8.82 -22.80 -14.57
C GLY A 395 -7.71 -21.82 -14.94
N ARG A 396 -6.99 -22.03 -16.06
CA ARG A 396 -5.99 -21.07 -16.56
C ARG A 396 -6.62 -19.69 -16.74
N VAL A 397 -5.94 -18.64 -16.28
CA VAL A 397 -6.34 -17.25 -16.54
C VAL A 397 -6.23 -16.95 -18.05
N ARG A 398 -7.34 -16.53 -18.64
CA ARG A 398 -7.47 -16.25 -20.07
C ARG A 398 -7.66 -14.75 -20.37
N ALA A 399 -8.18 -14.00 -19.41
CA ALA A 399 -8.31 -12.54 -19.53
C ALA A 399 -7.86 -11.83 -18.28
N ALA A 400 -7.59 -10.53 -18.41
CA ALA A 400 -7.22 -9.67 -17.29
C ALA A 400 -7.91 -8.30 -17.33
N VAL A 401 -8.31 -7.83 -16.15
CA VAL A 401 -8.70 -6.44 -15.88
C VAL A 401 -7.60 -5.82 -15.03
N VAL A 402 -6.84 -4.88 -15.61
CA VAL A 402 -5.72 -4.22 -14.96
C VAL A 402 -6.07 -2.76 -14.70
N ILE A 403 -6.10 -2.37 -13.43
CA ILE A 403 -6.50 -1.01 -13.05
C ILE A 403 -5.34 -0.31 -12.34
N ALA A 404 -4.84 0.77 -12.96
CA ALA A 404 -3.79 1.64 -12.41
C ALA A 404 -2.56 0.84 -11.92
N ALA A 405 -2.09 -0.13 -12.72
CA ALA A 405 -1.01 -1.03 -12.35
C ALA A 405 0.00 -1.21 -13.49
N ASN A 406 1.29 -1.27 -13.13
CA ASN A 406 2.37 -1.63 -14.06
C ASN A 406 3.20 -2.79 -13.50
N PRO A 407 2.61 -4.00 -13.36
CA PRO A 407 3.27 -5.15 -12.76
C PRO A 407 4.50 -5.62 -13.54
N VAL A 408 4.60 -5.42 -14.84
CA VAL A 408 5.81 -5.74 -15.62
C VAL A 408 7.07 -5.06 -15.07
N LEU A 409 6.95 -3.85 -14.48
CA LEU A 409 8.07 -3.18 -13.80
C LEU A 409 8.10 -3.43 -12.29
N SER A 410 6.95 -3.63 -11.65
CA SER A 410 6.86 -3.61 -10.19
C SER A 410 6.91 -4.99 -9.52
N VAL A 411 6.87 -6.07 -10.29
CA VAL A 411 6.85 -7.46 -9.78
C VAL A 411 8.15 -8.18 -10.17
N PRO A 412 8.68 -9.07 -9.32
CA PRO A 412 9.75 -9.99 -9.70
C PRO A 412 9.41 -10.80 -10.96
N ASP A 413 10.45 -11.19 -11.73
CA ASP A 413 10.31 -11.92 -12.99
C ASP A 413 9.40 -11.21 -14.01
N GLY A 414 9.56 -9.88 -14.12
CA GLY A 414 8.75 -9.06 -15.03
C GLY A 414 8.83 -9.47 -16.50
N ASP A 415 9.90 -10.13 -16.93
CA ASP A 415 10.06 -10.62 -18.31
C ASP A 415 9.13 -11.80 -18.61
N ARG A 416 8.97 -12.74 -17.66
CA ARG A 416 7.98 -13.81 -17.75
C ARG A 416 6.56 -13.25 -17.75
N LEU A 417 6.29 -12.29 -16.87
CA LEU A 417 4.97 -11.67 -16.81
C LEU A 417 4.64 -10.90 -18.12
N ASP A 418 5.62 -10.20 -18.69
CA ASP A 418 5.47 -9.51 -19.97
C ASP A 418 5.07 -10.49 -21.11
N ALA A 419 5.74 -11.64 -21.18
CA ALA A 419 5.41 -12.70 -22.13
C ALA A 419 4.05 -13.35 -21.84
N ALA A 420 3.72 -13.57 -20.57
CA ALA A 420 2.43 -14.15 -20.17
C ALA A 420 1.27 -13.22 -20.56
N LEU A 421 1.36 -11.92 -20.27
CA LEU A 421 0.33 -10.95 -20.65
C LEU A 421 0.09 -10.89 -22.17
N ALA A 422 1.15 -11.05 -22.98
CA ALA A 422 1.01 -11.13 -24.43
C ALA A 422 0.25 -12.39 -24.94
N SER A 423 0.08 -13.40 -24.10
CA SER A 423 -0.62 -14.65 -24.41
C SER A 423 -2.08 -14.70 -23.95
N LEU A 424 -2.59 -13.64 -23.30
CA LEU A 424 -3.99 -13.54 -22.92
C LEU A 424 -4.92 -13.50 -24.13
N ASP A 425 -6.10 -14.07 -23.98
CA ASP A 425 -7.16 -14.00 -25.00
C ASP A 425 -7.75 -12.58 -25.06
N PHE A 426 -7.82 -11.87 -23.90
CA PHE A 426 -8.31 -10.50 -23.80
C PHE A 426 -7.75 -9.79 -22.58
N MET A 427 -7.42 -8.52 -22.73
CA MET A 427 -6.98 -7.68 -21.61
C MET A 427 -7.59 -6.26 -21.72
N VAL A 428 -8.17 -5.76 -20.65
CA VAL A 428 -8.54 -4.34 -20.50
C VAL A 428 -7.65 -3.68 -19.44
N SER A 429 -7.17 -2.48 -19.75
CA SER A 429 -6.38 -1.67 -18.82
C SER A 429 -7.03 -0.31 -18.59
N VAL A 430 -7.25 0.05 -17.33
CA VAL A 430 -7.62 1.42 -16.92
C VAL A 430 -6.35 2.12 -16.48
N ASP A 431 -5.75 2.91 -17.37
CA ASP A 431 -4.45 3.54 -17.14
C ASP A 431 -4.32 4.83 -17.98
N PRO A 432 -3.79 5.94 -17.42
CA PRO A 432 -3.59 7.18 -18.17
C PRO A 432 -2.45 7.11 -19.21
N TYR A 433 -1.63 6.07 -19.20
CA TYR A 433 -0.47 5.91 -20.07
C TYR A 433 -0.46 4.58 -20.80
N LEU A 434 0.19 4.57 -21.96
CA LEU A 434 0.62 3.34 -22.61
C LEU A 434 1.99 2.94 -22.06
N ASN A 435 1.96 2.18 -20.97
CA ASN A 435 3.14 1.74 -20.22
C ASN A 435 3.53 0.28 -20.57
N GLU A 436 4.50 -0.29 -19.86
CA GLU A 436 5.06 -1.61 -20.10
C GLU A 436 4.03 -2.75 -19.93
N THR A 437 2.96 -2.50 -19.16
CA THR A 437 1.86 -3.44 -18.96
C THR A 437 0.69 -3.15 -19.90
N SER A 438 0.20 -1.89 -19.93
CA SER A 438 -0.99 -1.52 -20.70
C SER A 438 -0.82 -1.65 -22.22
N ARG A 439 0.42 -1.70 -22.73
CA ARG A 439 0.72 -1.98 -24.15
C ARG A 439 0.22 -3.35 -24.64
N HIS A 440 -0.02 -4.30 -23.71
CA HIS A 440 -0.59 -5.62 -24.03
C HIS A 440 -2.12 -5.63 -24.12
N ALA A 441 -2.78 -4.60 -23.59
CA ALA A 441 -4.23 -4.54 -23.55
C ALA A 441 -4.89 -4.52 -24.95
N ASP A 442 -6.06 -5.11 -25.04
CA ASP A 442 -6.94 -5.00 -26.20
C ASP A 442 -7.74 -3.70 -26.13
N VAL A 443 -8.05 -3.25 -24.91
CA VAL A 443 -8.70 -1.97 -24.64
C VAL A 443 -7.95 -1.21 -23.54
N VAL A 444 -7.61 0.06 -23.79
CA VAL A 444 -7.07 0.97 -22.78
C VAL A 444 -8.10 2.08 -22.55
N LEU A 445 -8.51 2.25 -21.29
CA LEU A 445 -9.48 3.25 -20.84
C LEU A 445 -8.76 4.31 -20.00
N PRO A 446 -8.40 5.49 -20.53
CA PRO A 446 -7.64 6.48 -19.82
C PRO A 446 -8.50 7.31 -18.86
N PRO A 447 -8.24 7.28 -17.53
CA PRO A 447 -8.94 8.16 -16.60
C PRO A 447 -8.48 9.62 -16.78
N PRO A 448 -9.36 10.59 -16.43
CA PRO A 448 -8.99 12.00 -16.48
C PRO A 448 -7.84 12.31 -15.52
N PRO A 449 -7.10 13.40 -15.74
CA PRO A 449 -6.03 13.81 -14.84
C PRO A 449 -6.58 14.22 -13.46
N PRO A 450 -5.74 14.14 -12.41
CA PRO A 450 -6.16 14.42 -11.04
C PRO A 450 -6.84 15.77 -10.82
N SER A 451 -6.50 16.83 -11.58
CA SER A 451 -7.17 18.13 -11.46
C SER A 451 -8.65 18.11 -11.90
N ARG A 452 -9.02 17.11 -12.70
CA ARG A 452 -10.38 16.93 -13.25
C ARG A 452 -11.19 15.85 -12.50
N SER A 453 -10.65 15.32 -11.40
CA SER A 453 -11.29 14.29 -10.56
C SER A 453 -11.54 14.82 -9.14
N PRO A 454 -12.60 14.42 -8.44
CA PRO A 454 -12.77 14.73 -7.02
C PRO A 454 -11.76 13.95 -6.17
N HIS A 455 -11.60 14.31 -4.88
CA HIS A 455 -10.74 13.58 -3.98
C HIS A 455 -11.27 13.52 -2.54
N PHE A 456 -11.21 12.32 -1.98
CA PHE A 456 -11.40 11.99 -0.57
C PHE A 456 -10.51 10.78 -0.22
N ASP A 457 -9.86 10.82 0.92
CA ASP A 457 -8.91 9.78 1.34
C ASP A 457 -9.61 8.63 2.09
N TYR A 458 -10.28 7.73 1.39
CA TYR A 458 -10.96 6.58 2.02
C TYR A 458 -9.99 5.67 2.78
N ALA A 459 -8.87 5.31 2.18
CA ALA A 459 -7.88 4.42 2.80
C ALA A 459 -7.00 5.15 3.83
N PHE A 460 -6.53 6.36 3.51
CA PHE A 460 -5.51 7.02 4.30
C PHE A 460 -6.03 7.71 5.55
N ASN A 461 -7.32 8.05 5.61
CA ASN A 461 -7.94 8.49 6.86
C ASN A 461 -7.93 7.39 7.94
N ALA A 462 -7.98 6.11 7.54
CA ALA A 462 -7.85 4.97 8.46
C ALA A 462 -6.40 4.69 8.92
N LEU A 463 -5.42 5.44 8.40
CA LEU A 463 -3.99 5.34 8.73
C LEU A 463 -3.42 6.67 9.22
N ALA A 464 -4.27 7.67 9.43
CA ALA A 464 -3.83 9.03 9.77
C ALA A 464 -3.46 9.16 11.25
N VAL A 465 -2.36 9.85 11.53
CA VAL A 465 -1.89 10.12 12.88
C VAL A 465 -2.75 11.13 13.67
N ARG A 466 -3.82 11.62 13.03
CA ARG A 466 -4.86 12.48 13.59
C ARG A 466 -6.16 12.26 12.83
N ASN A 467 -7.27 12.14 13.55
CA ASN A 467 -8.57 11.98 12.90
C ASN A 467 -8.97 13.29 12.20
N GLN A 468 -9.41 13.20 10.96
CA GLN A 468 -9.77 14.35 10.14
C GLN A 468 -10.68 13.92 8.97
N ALA A 469 -11.36 14.88 8.37
CA ALA A 469 -12.11 14.68 7.13
C ALA A 469 -11.91 15.87 6.19
N ARG A 470 -11.58 15.59 4.92
CA ARG A 470 -11.37 16.59 3.87
C ARG A 470 -11.92 16.05 2.55
N TYR A 471 -12.59 16.91 1.81
CA TYR A 471 -13.08 16.60 0.47
C TYR A 471 -12.82 17.77 -0.48
N THR A 472 -12.40 17.49 -1.70
CA THR A 472 -12.27 18.50 -2.75
C THR A 472 -12.91 18.01 -4.04
N ARG A 473 -13.73 18.84 -4.66
CA ARG A 473 -14.22 18.65 -6.02
C ARG A 473 -13.07 18.85 -7.03
N SER A 474 -13.31 18.46 -8.28
CA SER A 474 -12.38 18.74 -9.37
C SER A 474 -12.12 20.24 -9.50
N VAL A 475 -10.86 20.62 -9.78
CA VAL A 475 -10.49 22.04 -9.97
C VAL A 475 -10.66 22.50 -11.41
N LEU A 476 -10.68 21.56 -12.35
CA LEU A 476 -10.96 21.80 -13.77
C LEU A 476 -12.15 20.94 -14.21
N PRO A 477 -12.95 21.41 -15.18
CA PRO A 477 -14.02 20.60 -15.78
C PRO A 477 -13.42 19.45 -16.59
N LEU A 478 -14.19 18.39 -16.80
CA LEU A 478 -13.86 17.34 -17.76
C LEU A 478 -13.80 17.93 -19.19
N ALA A 479 -13.03 17.32 -20.06
CA ALA A 479 -13.07 17.62 -21.48
C ALA A 479 -14.43 17.14 -22.07
N ASP A 480 -14.86 17.77 -23.16
CA ASP A 480 -16.11 17.41 -23.81
C ASP A 480 -16.13 15.93 -24.21
N GLY A 481 -17.19 15.23 -23.76
CA GLY A 481 -17.36 13.79 -24.00
C GLY A 481 -16.40 12.86 -23.24
N GLN A 482 -15.61 13.37 -22.31
CA GLN A 482 -14.76 12.55 -21.43
C GLN A 482 -15.56 12.13 -20.19
N PRO A 483 -15.73 10.82 -19.93
CA PRO A 483 -16.31 10.35 -18.67
C PRO A 483 -15.36 10.64 -17.50
N ASP A 484 -15.90 10.79 -16.31
CA ASP A 484 -15.09 10.77 -15.09
C ASP A 484 -14.60 9.36 -14.78
N GLU A 485 -13.65 9.24 -13.85
CA GLU A 485 -13.08 7.93 -13.49
C GLU A 485 -14.13 7.01 -12.85
N CYS A 486 -15.09 7.55 -12.10
CA CYS A 486 -16.18 6.77 -11.49
C CYS A 486 -17.11 6.19 -12.57
N GLU A 487 -17.44 6.98 -13.59
CA GLU A 487 -18.23 6.53 -14.74
C GLU A 487 -17.50 5.43 -15.52
N ILE A 488 -16.17 5.56 -15.74
CA ILE A 488 -15.38 4.51 -16.41
C ILE A 488 -15.52 3.19 -15.66
N HIS A 489 -15.37 3.20 -14.35
CA HIS A 489 -15.50 1.99 -13.54
C HIS A 489 -16.94 1.44 -13.50
N ALA A 490 -17.94 2.32 -13.40
CA ALA A 490 -19.35 1.91 -13.42
C ALA A 490 -19.72 1.24 -14.75
N ARG A 491 -19.33 1.82 -15.88
CA ARG A 491 -19.55 1.24 -17.22
C ARG A 491 -18.81 -0.10 -17.37
N LEU A 492 -17.58 -0.23 -16.83
CA LEU A 492 -16.85 -1.50 -16.81
C LEU A 492 -17.62 -2.61 -16.06
N ILE A 493 -18.24 -2.25 -14.92
CA ILE A 493 -19.10 -3.19 -14.16
C ILE A 493 -20.34 -3.57 -14.97
N LEU A 494 -21.00 -2.62 -15.61
CA LEU A 494 -22.19 -2.86 -16.42
C LEU A 494 -21.90 -3.76 -17.63
N CYS A 495 -20.72 -3.64 -18.26
CA CYS A 495 -20.27 -4.50 -19.35
C CYS A 495 -20.26 -5.98 -18.96
N LEU A 496 -19.92 -6.33 -17.71
CA LEU A 496 -19.94 -7.72 -17.25
C LEU A 496 -21.35 -8.31 -17.26
N GLY A 497 -22.38 -7.49 -16.99
CA GLY A 497 -23.79 -7.86 -17.07
C GLY A 497 -24.42 -7.70 -18.46
N GLY A 498 -23.63 -7.34 -19.48
CA GLY A 498 -24.15 -7.11 -20.84
C GLY A 498 -24.96 -5.82 -20.98
N GLN A 499 -24.66 -4.80 -20.19
CA GLN A 499 -25.39 -3.55 -20.07
C GLN A 499 -24.51 -2.32 -20.40
N ASP A 500 -23.66 -2.42 -21.42
CA ASP A 500 -22.71 -1.36 -21.81
C ASP A 500 -23.37 0.00 -22.13
N GLY A 501 -24.60 0.00 -22.56
CA GLY A 501 -25.39 1.22 -22.84
C GLY A 501 -26.30 1.69 -21.69
N ALA A 502 -26.25 1.04 -20.51
CA ALA A 502 -27.09 1.43 -19.38
C ALA A 502 -26.52 2.67 -18.65
N ASP A 503 -27.38 3.34 -17.89
CA ASP A 503 -26.99 4.48 -17.04
C ASP A 503 -25.96 4.06 -15.98
N PRO A 504 -24.74 4.62 -15.97
CA PRO A 504 -23.72 4.32 -14.96
C PRO A 504 -24.17 4.58 -13.53
N GLY A 505 -25.10 5.52 -13.32
CA GLY A 505 -25.67 5.84 -12.00
C GLY A 505 -26.40 4.67 -11.33
N LEU A 506 -26.81 3.65 -12.10
CA LEU A 506 -27.42 2.43 -11.55
C LEU A 506 -26.51 1.69 -10.59
N VAL A 507 -25.18 1.69 -10.82
CA VAL A 507 -24.21 1.05 -9.95
C VAL A 507 -24.19 1.72 -8.57
N ASP A 508 -24.17 3.05 -8.53
CA ASP A 508 -24.16 3.79 -7.26
C ASP A 508 -25.50 3.66 -6.54
N ALA A 509 -26.61 3.71 -7.28
CA ALA A 509 -27.96 3.52 -6.71
C ALA A 509 -28.11 2.15 -6.05
N MET A 510 -27.62 1.08 -6.68
CA MET A 510 -27.62 -0.28 -6.13
C MET A 510 -26.76 -0.39 -4.86
N VAL A 511 -25.58 0.22 -4.85
CA VAL A 511 -24.69 0.23 -3.67
C VAL A 511 -25.32 0.99 -2.51
N ILE A 512 -25.92 2.15 -2.78
CA ILE A 512 -26.61 2.96 -1.77
C ILE A 512 -27.78 2.18 -1.16
N ASP A 513 -28.65 1.60 -1.99
CA ASP A 513 -29.79 0.82 -1.52
C ASP A 513 -29.36 -0.35 -0.66
N THR A 514 -28.36 -1.11 -1.11
CA THR A 514 -27.81 -2.26 -0.36
C THR A 514 -27.23 -1.82 0.99
N ALA A 515 -26.46 -0.73 1.02
CA ALA A 515 -25.82 -0.25 2.24
C ALA A 515 -26.83 0.30 3.24
N LEU A 516 -27.79 1.10 2.78
CA LEU A 516 -28.88 1.63 3.62
C LEU A 516 -29.80 0.52 4.11
N GLY A 517 -30.11 -0.47 3.27
CA GLY A 517 -30.88 -1.64 3.66
C GLY A 517 -30.19 -2.48 4.74
N LYS A 518 -28.85 -2.60 4.69
CA LYS A 518 -28.07 -3.23 5.74
C LYS A 518 -28.08 -2.41 7.03
N ALA A 519 -27.86 -1.10 6.94
CA ALA A 519 -27.87 -0.18 8.09
C ALA A 519 -29.22 -0.15 8.78
N ALA A 520 -30.33 -0.14 8.03
CA ALA A 520 -31.69 -0.16 8.57
C ALA A 520 -32.05 -1.45 9.31
N ARG A 521 -31.31 -2.54 9.09
CA ARG A 521 -31.48 -3.81 9.82
C ARG A 521 -30.52 -4.00 10.99
N ASP A 522 -29.51 -3.15 11.13
CA ASP A 522 -28.55 -3.24 12.24
C ASP A 522 -29.08 -2.48 13.47
N PRO A 523 -29.36 -3.19 14.62
CA PRO A 523 -29.87 -2.56 15.84
C PRO A 523 -28.96 -1.47 16.42
N HIS A 524 -27.68 -1.47 16.06
CA HIS A 524 -26.69 -0.47 16.51
C HIS A 524 -26.57 0.73 15.58
N SER A 525 -27.31 0.72 14.45
CA SER A 525 -27.27 1.81 13.49
C SER A 525 -28.22 2.95 13.91
N PRO A 526 -27.84 4.23 13.71
CA PRO A 526 -28.71 5.37 13.97
C PRO A 526 -29.97 5.36 13.10
N VAL A 527 -30.00 4.58 12.01
CA VAL A 527 -31.15 4.46 11.09
C VAL A 527 -31.92 3.15 11.24
N TYR A 528 -31.73 2.41 12.36
CA TYR A 528 -32.43 1.16 12.59
C TYR A 528 -33.95 1.30 12.44
N GLY A 529 -34.56 0.40 11.66
CA GLY A 529 -36.01 0.39 11.40
C GLY A 529 -36.53 1.46 10.43
N ARG A 530 -35.67 2.37 9.91
CA ARG A 530 -36.06 3.37 8.91
C ARG A 530 -36.12 2.75 7.51
N ARG A 531 -36.85 3.38 6.60
CA ARG A 531 -37.01 2.93 5.21
C ARG A 531 -35.80 3.35 4.38
N PRO A 532 -35.11 2.41 3.69
CA PRO A 532 -33.92 2.73 2.87
C PRO A 532 -34.18 3.75 1.75
N ASP A 533 -35.33 3.66 1.06
CA ASP A 533 -35.72 4.58 0.00
C ASP A 533 -35.89 6.02 0.49
N ALA A 534 -36.47 6.22 1.69
CA ALA A 534 -36.59 7.53 2.30
C ALA A 534 -35.19 8.09 2.68
N LEU A 535 -34.32 7.27 3.25
CA LEU A 535 -32.95 7.66 3.56
C LEU A 535 -32.16 8.04 2.31
N ALA A 536 -32.33 7.29 1.22
CA ALA A 536 -31.65 7.61 -0.06
C ALA A 536 -32.06 8.98 -0.63
N GLN A 537 -33.30 9.43 -0.37
CA GLN A 537 -33.75 10.76 -0.79
C GLN A 537 -33.14 11.91 0.01
N GLU A 538 -32.67 11.66 1.23
CA GLU A 538 -32.00 12.66 2.08
C GLU A 538 -30.54 12.88 1.70
N LEU A 539 -29.95 11.99 0.86
CA LEU A 539 -28.53 12.10 0.46
C LEU A 539 -28.31 13.26 -0.51
N THR A 540 -27.28 14.03 -0.24
CA THR A 540 -26.82 15.15 -1.07
C THR A 540 -25.62 14.73 -1.96
N GLY A 541 -25.29 15.53 -2.95
CA GLY A 541 -24.20 15.29 -3.89
C GLY A 541 -24.64 15.42 -5.36
N LEU A 542 -23.70 15.87 -6.21
CA LEU A 542 -23.92 16.07 -7.66
C LEU A 542 -23.76 14.78 -8.47
N THR A 543 -23.02 13.81 -7.93
CA THR A 543 -22.73 12.52 -8.57
C THR A 543 -23.10 11.36 -7.65
N GLY A 544 -23.22 10.15 -8.21
CA GLY A 544 -23.44 8.93 -7.42
C GLY A 544 -22.33 8.71 -6.40
N ALA A 545 -21.08 8.95 -6.77
CA ALA A 545 -19.93 8.86 -5.86
C ALA A 545 -20.00 9.86 -4.69
N GLU A 546 -20.44 11.12 -4.94
CA GLU A 546 -20.67 12.08 -3.86
C GLU A 546 -21.81 11.63 -2.91
N ARG A 547 -22.90 11.10 -3.46
CA ARG A 547 -24.01 10.56 -2.64
C ARG A 547 -23.56 9.33 -1.82
N ARG A 548 -22.70 8.47 -2.36
CA ARG A 548 -22.07 7.38 -1.59
C ARG A 548 -21.20 7.93 -0.47
N LEU A 549 -20.41 8.99 -0.74
CA LEU A 549 -19.61 9.64 0.30
C LEU A 549 -20.51 10.25 1.38
N ASP A 550 -21.57 10.97 1.03
CA ASP A 550 -22.52 11.54 1.99
C ASP A 550 -23.14 10.46 2.88
N MET A 551 -23.58 9.34 2.27
CA MET A 551 -24.10 8.18 3.00
C MET A 551 -23.05 7.64 4.01
N MET A 552 -21.79 7.45 3.56
CA MET A 552 -20.73 6.93 4.42
C MET A 552 -20.36 7.89 5.56
N LEU A 553 -20.38 9.20 5.30
CA LEU A 553 -20.17 10.21 6.32
C LEU A 553 -21.29 10.19 7.35
N ARG A 554 -22.56 10.23 6.92
CA ARG A 554 -23.72 10.22 7.82
C ARG A 554 -23.80 8.97 8.69
N LEU A 555 -23.45 7.80 8.15
CA LEU A 555 -23.42 6.53 8.88
C LEU A 555 -22.12 6.29 9.66
N GLY A 556 -21.10 7.11 9.43
CA GLY A 556 -19.79 6.99 10.06
C GLY A 556 -19.78 7.44 11.53
N PRO A 557 -18.65 7.23 12.22
CA PRO A 557 -18.56 7.46 13.67
C PRO A 557 -18.67 8.93 14.10
N TYR A 558 -18.56 9.85 13.18
CA TYR A 558 -18.72 11.30 13.40
C TYR A 558 -19.91 11.85 12.61
N GLY A 559 -20.75 10.96 12.10
CA GLY A 559 -21.82 11.31 11.17
C GLY A 559 -23.04 11.94 11.83
N GLU A 560 -23.76 12.68 11.03
CA GLU A 560 -25.04 13.32 11.41
C GLU A 560 -26.14 12.28 11.69
N GLY A 561 -25.99 11.03 11.22
CA GLY A 561 -26.90 9.93 11.53
C GLY A 561 -28.32 10.09 11.01
N PHE A 562 -28.51 10.83 9.88
CA PHE A 562 -29.82 11.14 9.31
C PHE A 562 -30.76 11.82 10.32
N GLY A 563 -30.28 12.89 10.97
CA GLY A 563 -30.98 13.70 11.93
C GLY A 563 -30.73 13.32 13.40
N ALA A 564 -29.92 12.27 13.67
CA ALA A 564 -29.62 11.85 15.03
C ALA A 564 -28.65 12.81 15.76
N ASP A 565 -27.69 13.40 15.04
CA ASP A 565 -26.75 14.40 15.54
C ASP A 565 -26.62 15.54 14.50
N PRO A 566 -27.36 16.65 14.67
CA PRO A 566 -27.33 17.77 13.71
C PRO A 566 -25.95 18.42 13.49
N GLU A 567 -25.02 18.25 14.45
CA GLU A 567 -23.64 18.74 14.35
C GLU A 567 -22.68 17.72 13.74
N GLY A 568 -23.17 16.56 13.35
CA GLY A 568 -22.39 15.48 12.73
C GLY A 568 -21.97 15.78 11.29
N LEU A 569 -21.12 14.89 10.74
CA LEU A 569 -20.60 15.06 9.40
C LEU A 569 -21.63 14.72 8.31
N THR A 570 -21.68 15.58 7.30
CA THR A 570 -22.33 15.39 6.01
C THR A 570 -21.40 15.87 4.91
N LEU A 571 -21.69 15.54 3.66
CA LEU A 571 -20.94 16.09 2.51
C LEU A 571 -21.03 17.62 2.44
N ASP A 572 -22.22 18.19 2.69
CA ASP A 572 -22.43 19.64 2.67
C ASP A 572 -21.58 20.34 3.74
N ARG A 573 -21.46 19.73 4.94
CA ARG A 573 -20.59 20.25 5.98
C ARG A 573 -19.13 20.23 5.58
N LEU A 574 -18.64 19.16 4.92
CA LEU A 574 -17.27 19.13 4.38
C LEU A 574 -17.05 20.19 3.30
N LEU A 575 -18.01 20.40 2.41
CA LEU A 575 -17.92 21.42 1.36
C LEU A 575 -17.89 22.85 1.93
N ALA A 576 -18.56 23.07 3.06
CA ALA A 576 -18.50 24.36 3.80
C ALA A 576 -17.15 24.59 4.50
N HIS A 577 -16.29 23.55 4.65
CA HIS A 577 -14.98 23.62 5.29
C HIS A 577 -13.87 23.22 4.30
N PRO A 578 -13.51 24.08 3.36
CA PRO A 578 -12.63 23.73 2.24
C PRO A 578 -11.19 23.35 2.66
N HIS A 579 -10.74 23.74 3.87
CA HIS A 579 -9.46 23.35 4.46
C HIS A 579 -9.55 22.09 5.33
N GLY A 580 -10.75 21.51 5.46
CA GLY A 580 -11.05 20.29 6.20
C GLY A 580 -11.59 20.51 7.61
N ILE A 581 -12.02 19.41 8.23
CA ILE A 581 -12.54 19.37 9.59
C ILE A 581 -11.61 18.52 10.44
N ASP A 582 -11.08 19.09 11.50
CA ASP A 582 -10.26 18.42 12.51
C ASP A 582 -11.19 17.65 13.47
N LEU A 583 -11.07 16.31 13.48
CA LEU A 583 -11.84 15.41 14.34
C LEU A 583 -11.08 15.01 15.62
N GLY A 584 -9.92 15.61 15.84
CA GLY A 584 -9.15 15.47 17.06
C GLY A 584 -8.01 14.43 17.00
N PRO A 585 -7.23 14.35 18.09
CA PRO A 585 -6.15 13.39 18.22
C PRO A 585 -6.68 11.95 18.29
N LEU A 586 -5.78 10.99 18.07
CA LEU A 586 -6.12 9.58 18.28
C LEU A 586 -6.50 9.35 19.75
N ALA A 587 -7.50 8.51 19.98
CA ALA A 587 -7.99 8.09 21.27
C ALA A 587 -7.99 6.55 21.39
N PRO A 588 -7.85 5.97 22.60
CA PRO A 588 -7.90 4.54 22.82
C PRO A 588 -9.18 3.91 22.25
N ARG A 589 -9.04 2.76 21.57
CA ARG A 589 -10.15 2.06 20.91
C ARG A 589 -10.29 0.60 21.30
N VAL A 590 -9.32 0.04 22.02
CA VAL A 590 -9.42 -1.32 22.57
C VAL A 590 -10.41 -1.29 23.76
N PRO A 591 -11.33 -2.27 23.90
CA PRO A 591 -11.51 -3.45 23.06
C PRO A 591 -12.43 -3.26 21.82
N GLY A 592 -13.03 -2.10 21.63
CA GLY A 592 -14.04 -1.84 20.59
C GLY A 592 -13.58 -2.05 19.15
N VAL A 593 -12.27 -1.99 18.88
CA VAL A 593 -11.66 -2.23 17.56
C VAL A 593 -11.45 -3.73 17.28
N LEU A 594 -11.40 -4.58 18.30
CA LEU A 594 -11.10 -6.00 18.15
C LEU A 594 -12.22 -6.76 17.42
N ARG A 595 -11.81 -7.70 16.56
CA ARG A 595 -12.70 -8.61 15.81
C ARG A 595 -12.24 -10.07 15.91
N THR A 596 -11.35 -10.39 16.84
CA THR A 596 -10.86 -11.74 17.15
C THR A 596 -11.99 -12.63 17.65
N ARG A 597 -11.81 -13.92 17.58
CA ARG A 597 -12.81 -14.88 18.12
C ARG A 597 -12.88 -14.86 19.64
N SER A 598 -11.77 -14.56 20.29
CA SER A 598 -11.69 -14.42 21.75
C SER A 598 -12.25 -13.08 22.25
N GLY A 599 -12.34 -12.06 21.41
CA GLY A 599 -12.61 -10.67 21.81
C GLY A 599 -11.43 -9.97 22.48
N ALA A 600 -10.25 -10.62 22.52
CA ALA A 600 -8.99 -10.10 23.03
C ALA A 600 -7.97 -9.98 21.91
N VAL A 601 -6.82 -9.35 22.17
CA VAL A 601 -5.64 -9.37 21.28
C VAL A 601 -5.03 -10.77 21.35
N GLU A 602 -5.03 -11.50 20.24
CA GLU A 602 -4.51 -12.88 20.16
C GLU A 602 -2.99 -12.82 19.90
N LEU A 603 -2.17 -12.75 20.97
CA LEU A 603 -0.73 -12.54 20.88
C LEU A 603 0.03 -13.70 20.23
N CYS A 604 -0.42 -14.94 20.41
CA CYS A 604 0.30 -16.11 19.90
C CYS A 604 -0.62 -17.00 19.03
N PRO A 605 -1.08 -16.50 17.85
CA PRO A 605 -1.84 -17.35 16.93
C PRO A 605 -0.94 -18.43 16.31
N GLY A 606 -1.53 -19.61 16.01
CA GLY A 606 -0.80 -20.76 15.51
C GLY A 606 0.14 -20.48 14.32
N PRO A 607 -0.28 -19.72 13.28
CA PRO A 607 0.60 -19.36 12.17
C PRO A 607 1.86 -18.58 12.61
N ILE A 608 1.76 -17.67 13.56
CA ILE A 608 2.91 -16.92 14.10
C ILE A 608 3.85 -17.86 14.89
N ALA A 609 3.29 -18.77 15.69
CA ALA A 609 4.11 -19.75 16.41
C ALA A 609 4.90 -20.66 15.44
N ALA A 610 4.28 -21.09 14.34
CA ALA A 610 4.94 -21.87 13.30
C ALA A 610 6.08 -21.09 12.62
N GLU A 611 5.87 -19.81 12.29
CA GLU A 611 6.92 -18.96 11.70
C GLU A 611 8.06 -18.68 12.67
N ALA A 612 7.79 -18.49 13.97
CA ALA A 612 8.83 -18.36 14.98
C ALA A 612 9.68 -19.65 15.07
N ALA A 613 9.04 -20.82 14.97
CA ALA A 613 9.77 -22.11 14.92
C ALA A 613 10.63 -22.23 13.64
N ARG A 614 10.15 -21.76 12.51
CA ARG A 614 10.92 -21.71 11.25
C ARG A 614 12.10 -20.73 11.36
N LEU A 615 11.91 -19.56 11.96
CA LEU A 615 12.95 -18.56 12.19
C LEU A 615 14.05 -19.12 13.12
N ARG A 616 13.69 -19.93 14.12
CA ARG A 616 14.67 -20.59 15.03
C ARG A 616 15.71 -21.40 14.25
N GLY A 617 15.32 -22.04 13.14
CA GLY A 617 16.26 -22.72 12.25
C GLY A 617 17.32 -21.81 11.61
N ARG A 618 17.07 -20.50 11.54
CA ARG A 618 18.03 -19.52 11.01
C ARG A 618 19.12 -19.14 12.03
N LEU A 619 18.97 -19.46 13.31
CA LEU A 619 20.03 -19.24 14.31
C LEU A 619 21.32 -20.04 14.00
N ALA A 620 21.22 -21.13 13.25
CA ALA A 620 22.39 -21.93 12.86
C ALA A 620 23.21 -21.30 11.74
N ARG A 621 22.56 -20.64 10.78
CA ARG A 621 23.23 -20.06 9.60
C ARG A 621 22.31 -19.09 8.85
N LEU A 622 22.90 -17.99 8.35
CA LEU A 622 22.30 -17.09 7.37
C LEU A 622 22.96 -17.28 5.98
N PRO A 623 22.30 -16.87 4.89
CA PRO A 623 22.91 -16.82 3.56
C PRO A 623 24.18 -15.97 3.57
N ASP A 624 25.24 -16.45 2.92
CA ASP A 624 26.49 -15.72 2.75
C ASP A 624 26.42 -14.80 1.52
N GLY A 625 27.36 -13.84 1.44
CA GLY A 625 27.54 -12.98 0.28
C GLY A 625 26.96 -11.57 0.43
N MET A 626 27.03 -10.83 -0.67
CA MET A 626 26.50 -9.47 -0.76
C MET A 626 24.98 -9.49 -0.87
N LEU A 627 24.31 -8.57 -0.17
CA LEU A 627 22.86 -8.50 -0.11
C LEU A 627 22.34 -7.23 -0.80
N LEU A 628 21.31 -7.40 -1.62
CA LEU A 628 20.60 -6.30 -2.28
C LEU A 628 19.47 -5.78 -1.39
N VAL A 629 19.38 -4.46 -1.27
CA VAL A 629 18.21 -3.76 -0.72
C VAL A 629 17.71 -2.70 -1.70
N GLY A 630 16.39 -2.58 -1.78
CA GLY A 630 15.74 -1.55 -2.57
C GLY A 630 15.90 -0.15 -1.96
N ARG A 631 15.74 0.90 -2.77
CA ARG A 631 15.58 2.26 -2.25
C ARG A 631 14.50 3.05 -2.97
N ARG A 632 13.92 3.99 -2.25
CA ARG A 632 12.95 4.95 -2.77
C ARG A 632 13.61 6.32 -2.92
N HIS A 633 13.04 7.15 -3.80
CA HIS A 633 13.40 8.55 -3.97
C HIS A 633 12.19 9.45 -3.69
N LEU A 634 12.42 10.59 -3.04
CA LEU A 634 11.38 11.58 -2.74
C LEU A 634 10.66 12.10 -4.02
N ARG A 635 11.34 12.11 -5.14
CA ARG A 635 10.85 12.64 -6.43
C ARG A 635 10.15 11.60 -7.31
N SER A 636 10.11 10.32 -6.91
CA SER A 636 9.40 9.27 -7.65
C SER A 636 8.31 8.66 -6.80
N ASN A 637 7.36 8.02 -7.46
CA ASN A 637 6.32 7.23 -6.82
C ASN A 637 6.17 5.93 -7.61
N ASN A 638 6.92 4.91 -7.21
CA ASN A 638 7.12 3.71 -8.00
C ASN A 638 7.59 4.07 -9.43
N SER A 639 6.93 3.57 -10.50
CA SER A 639 7.30 3.83 -11.89
C SER A 639 6.57 5.02 -12.54
N TRP A 640 5.56 5.60 -11.92
CA TRP A 640 4.62 6.47 -12.61
C TRP A 640 4.86 7.98 -12.55
N LEU A 641 5.93 8.44 -11.92
CA LEU A 641 6.35 9.85 -11.97
C LEU A 641 7.65 10.07 -12.76
N HIS A 642 8.17 9.05 -13.42
CA HIS A 642 9.40 9.16 -14.19
C HIS A 642 9.20 9.88 -15.53
N ASN A 643 7.95 10.10 -15.96
CA ASN A 643 7.64 10.88 -17.16
C ASN A 643 7.49 12.39 -16.91
N VAL A 644 7.66 12.86 -15.66
CA VAL A 644 7.56 14.29 -15.30
C VAL A 644 8.95 14.93 -15.26
N PRO A 645 9.29 15.87 -16.18
CA PRO A 645 10.63 16.43 -16.32
C PRO A 645 11.18 17.07 -15.05
N ALA A 646 10.37 17.82 -14.29
CA ALA A 646 10.81 18.45 -13.04
C ALA A 646 11.19 17.43 -11.96
N LEU A 647 10.69 16.19 -12.03
CA LEU A 647 10.99 15.13 -11.06
C LEU A 647 12.18 14.27 -11.48
N THR A 648 12.44 14.10 -12.77
CA THR A 648 13.52 13.26 -13.31
C THR A 648 14.80 14.01 -13.61
N GLY A 649 14.75 15.31 -13.85
CA GLY A 649 15.92 16.14 -14.17
C GLY A 649 17.00 16.11 -13.08
N GLY A 650 18.28 16.30 -13.49
CA GLY A 650 19.47 16.34 -12.65
C GLY A 650 20.38 15.11 -12.86
N SER A 651 21.18 14.76 -11.83
CA SER A 651 22.07 13.59 -11.89
C SER A 651 21.31 12.28 -12.01
N ASN A 652 21.93 11.28 -12.67
CA ASN A 652 21.40 9.93 -12.73
C ASN A 652 21.17 9.37 -11.31
N ARG A 653 19.98 8.85 -11.06
CA ARG A 653 19.59 8.27 -9.76
C ARG A 653 19.48 6.76 -9.80
N CYS A 654 19.48 6.16 -10.98
CA CYS A 654 19.49 4.72 -11.17
C CYS A 654 20.91 4.17 -11.10
N THR A 655 21.50 4.21 -9.90
CA THR A 655 22.86 3.77 -9.60
C THR A 655 22.82 2.65 -8.56
N VAL A 656 23.81 1.74 -8.60
CA VAL A 656 24.03 0.80 -7.49
C VAL A 656 24.94 1.45 -6.46
N GLN A 657 24.43 1.67 -5.25
CA GLN A 657 25.22 2.16 -4.12
C GLN A 657 26.07 1.04 -3.55
N VAL A 658 27.37 1.30 -3.35
CA VAL A 658 28.38 0.34 -2.88
C VAL A 658 29.24 1.02 -1.81
N HIS A 659 29.53 0.29 -0.71
CA HIS A 659 30.44 0.80 0.32
C HIS A 659 31.88 0.95 -0.23
N PRO A 660 32.67 1.96 0.18
CA PRO A 660 34.04 2.16 -0.28
C PRO A 660 34.94 0.92 -0.13
N ASP A 661 34.84 0.18 0.99
CA ASP A 661 35.63 -1.04 1.22
C ASP A 661 35.29 -2.15 0.22
N ASP A 662 34.00 -2.31 -0.09
CA ASP A 662 33.56 -3.28 -1.10
C ASP A 662 33.97 -2.85 -2.50
N ALA A 663 33.88 -1.55 -2.82
CA ALA A 663 34.29 -1.00 -4.11
C ALA A 663 35.79 -1.22 -4.32
N ALA A 664 36.61 -0.96 -3.31
CA ALA A 664 38.06 -1.22 -3.36
C ALA A 664 38.38 -2.72 -3.54
N ARG A 665 37.72 -3.60 -2.78
CA ARG A 665 37.88 -5.05 -2.89
C ARG A 665 37.48 -5.62 -4.24
N LEU A 666 36.46 -5.02 -4.87
CA LEU A 666 35.91 -5.46 -6.16
C LEU A 666 36.51 -4.67 -7.35
N GLU A 667 37.46 -3.78 -7.11
CA GLU A 667 38.09 -2.92 -8.15
C GLU A 667 37.06 -2.08 -8.95
N LEU A 668 36.02 -1.58 -8.25
CA LEU A 668 34.99 -0.74 -8.86
C LEU A 668 35.40 0.73 -8.83
N THR A 669 34.97 1.49 -9.85
CA THR A 669 35.18 2.92 -9.93
C THR A 669 33.86 3.68 -9.83
N ASP A 670 33.85 4.83 -9.14
CA ASP A 670 32.67 5.66 -9.02
C ASP A 670 32.22 6.17 -10.41
N GLY A 671 30.92 6.06 -10.69
CA GLY A 671 30.35 6.34 -12.00
C GLY A 671 30.63 5.28 -13.09
N GLY A 672 31.52 4.32 -12.84
CA GLY A 672 31.82 3.24 -13.78
C GLY A 672 30.71 2.17 -13.83
N PRO A 673 30.63 1.37 -14.90
CA PRO A 673 29.66 0.31 -15.04
C PRO A 673 30.04 -0.91 -14.16
N ALA A 674 29.04 -1.52 -13.54
CA ALA A 674 29.19 -2.80 -12.87
C ALA A 674 28.05 -3.74 -13.26
N ARG A 675 28.33 -5.04 -13.24
CA ARG A 675 27.35 -6.10 -13.48
C ARG A 675 26.85 -6.63 -12.14
N LEU A 676 25.56 -6.50 -11.93
CA LEU A 676 24.85 -7.03 -10.74
C LEU A 676 24.01 -8.21 -11.16
N LYS A 677 24.23 -9.37 -10.53
CA LYS A 677 23.55 -10.64 -10.82
C LYS A 677 22.81 -11.17 -9.62
N GLY A 678 21.51 -11.48 -9.79
CA GLY A 678 20.66 -12.18 -8.84
C GLY A 678 20.22 -13.55 -9.37
N ASP A 679 19.25 -14.17 -8.72
CA ASP A 679 18.70 -15.47 -9.14
C ASP A 679 17.72 -15.36 -10.32
N GLY A 680 17.18 -14.17 -10.59
CA GLY A 680 16.29 -13.91 -11.73
C GLY A 680 17.01 -13.46 -13.00
N GLY A 681 18.21 -12.90 -12.87
CA GLY A 681 18.94 -12.38 -14.03
C GLY A 681 20.10 -11.48 -13.65
N GLU A 682 20.57 -10.69 -14.63
CA GLU A 682 21.68 -9.75 -14.44
C GLU A 682 21.39 -8.38 -15.07
N LEU A 683 21.98 -7.34 -14.49
CA LEU A 683 21.87 -5.95 -14.93
C LEU A 683 23.25 -5.31 -14.99
N GLU A 684 23.43 -4.41 -15.96
CA GLU A 684 24.55 -3.49 -15.99
C GLU A 684 24.08 -2.12 -15.48
N VAL A 685 24.77 -1.56 -14.48
CA VAL A 685 24.33 -0.35 -13.77
C VAL A 685 25.54 0.48 -13.33
N PRO A 686 25.47 1.83 -13.38
CA PRO A 686 26.51 2.70 -12.86
C PRO A 686 26.68 2.57 -11.35
N VAL A 687 27.93 2.57 -10.89
CA VAL A 687 28.30 2.50 -9.47
C VAL A 687 28.22 3.89 -8.84
N GLU A 688 27.72 3.96 -7.62
CA GLU A 688 27.79 5.10 -6.70
C GLU A 688 28.51 4.65 -5.43
N ILE A 689 29.77 5.07 -5.26
CA ILE A 689 30.55 4.75 -4.07
C ILE A 689 30.13 5.65 -2.91
N THR A 690 29.66 5.06 -1.81
CA THR A 690 29.12 5.83 -0.69
C THR A 690 29.14 5.07 0.64
N GLU A 691 29.41 5.76 1.74
CA GLU A 691 29.28 5.27 3.11
C GLU A 691 27.80 5.19 3.57
N ALA A 692 26.86 5.54 2.70
CA ALA A 692 25.42 5.48 3.03
C ALA A 692 24.87 4.05 3.08
N VAL A 693 25.60 3.06 2.59
CA VAL A 693 25.32 1.63 2.73
C VAL A 693 26.40 0.99 3.60
N ARG A 694 26.03 -0.05 4.36
CA ARG A 694 27.00 -0.83 5.14
C ARG A 694 27.84 -1.75 4.23
N PRO A 695 29.05 -2.19 4.64
CA PRO A 695 29.78 -3.23 3.93
C PRO A 695 28.96 -4.51 3.75
N GLY A 696 29.12 -5.18 2.60
CA GLY A 696 28.36 -6.38 2.24
C GLY A 696 26.93 -6.13 1.76
N VAL A 697 26.53 -4.88 1.61
CA VAL A 697 25.19 -4.50 1.13
C VAL A 697 25.28 -3.59 -0.08
N VAL A 698 24.47 -3.84 -1.09
CA VAL A 698 24.26 -2.94 -2.22
C VAL A 698 22.82 -2.45 -2.28
N SER A 699 22.61 -1.23 -2.79
CA SER A 699 21.27 -0.66 -2.90
C SER A 699 21.00 -0.15 -4.32
N LEU A 700 19.87 -0.59 -4.89
CA LEU A 700 19.39 -0.17 -6.20
C LEU A 700 17.97 0.40 -6.10
N PRO A 701 17.61 1.50 -6.79
CA PRO A 701 16.25 2.05 -6.73
C PRO A 701 15.27 1.17 -7.52
N HIS A 702 14.01 1.12 -7.05
CA HIS A 702 12.94 0.48 -7.81
C HIS A 702 12.17 1.49 -8.66
N GLY A 703 11.35 0.98 -9.59
CA GLY A 703 10.47 1.77 -10.46
C GLY A 703 11.11 2.22 -11.78
N TRP A 704 12.37 1.86 -12.04
CA TRP A 704 13.09 2.08 -13.28
C TRP A 704 12.98 0.89 -14.24
N GLY A 705 13.42 1.07 -15.49
CA GLY A 705 13.40 0.04 -16.54
C GLY A 705 12.47 0.38 -17.70
N HIS A 706 12.33 1.66 -18.05
CA HIS A 706 11.41 2.19 -19.08
C HIS A 706 11.96 2.05 -20.51
N ASN A 707 12.52 0.89 -20.85
CA ASN A 707 13.15 0.62 -22.15
C ASN A 707 12.37 -0.36 -23.04
N ARG A 708 11.12 -0.69 -22.68
CA ARG A 708 10.30 -1.64 -23.44
C ARG A 708 9.74 -0.98 -24.70
N PRO A 709 9.78 -1.65 -25.87
CA PRO A 709 9.18 -1.12 -27.09
C PRO A 709 7.64 -1.09 -26.97
N GLY A 710 7.01 -0.15 -27.68
CA GLY A 710 5.55 -0.04 -27.71
C GLY A 710 4.94 0.76 -26.55
N THR A 711 5.74 1.31 -25.65
CA THR A 711 5.31 2.28 -24.63
C THR A 711 5.23 3.70 -25.21
N ARG A 712 4.44 4.57 -24.54
CA ARG A 712 4.36 5.99 -24.83
C ARG A 712 4.67 6.79 -23.57
N LEU A 713 5.96 6.87 -23.24
CA LEU A 713 6.51 7.51 -22.05
C LEU A 713 7.85 8.17 -22.45
N GLY A 714 7.78 9.29 -23.19
CA GLY A 714 8.94 9.88 -23.87
C GLY A 714 10.06 10.32 -22.93
N VAL A 715 9.73 10.94 -21.79
CA VAL A 715 10.72 11.38 -20.80
C VAL A 715 11.33 10.18 -20.07
N ALA A 716 10.52 9.22 -19.62
CA ALA A 716 11.00 8.02 -18.94
C ALA A 716 11.87 7.14 -19.85
N ALA A 717 11.49 7.00 -21.13
CA ALA A 717 12.26 6.24 -22.11
C ALA A 717 13.60 6.89 -22.50
N ALA A 718 13.74 8.21 -22.34
CA ALA A 718 15.00 8.92 -22.61
C ALA A 718 16.06 8.66 -21.51
N ASP A 719 15.65 8.37 -20.27
CA ASP A 719 16.50 7.93 -19.16
C ASP A 719 15.88 6.72 -18.47
N PRO A 720 15.90 5.55 -19.13
CA PRO A 720 15.09 4.40 -18.70
C PRO A 720 15.57 3.75 -17.40
N GLY A 721 16.86 3.88 -17.07
CA GLY A 721 17.48 3.13 -15.98
C GLY A 721 17.36 1.62 -16.15
N VAL A 722 17.50 0.88 -15.04
CA VAL A 722 17.39 -0.58 -14.98
C VAL A 722 16.34 -1.03 -13.98
N ASN A 723 15.64 -2.12 -14.28
CA ASN A 723 14.62 -2.66 -13.39
C ASN A 723 15.24 -3.63 -12.37
N VAL A 724 15.31 -3.23 -11.10
CA VAL A 724 15.83 -4.05 -10.01
C VAL A 724 15.10 -5.40 -9.86
N ASN A 725 13.83 -5.48 -10.23
CA ASN A 725 13.03 -6.69 -10.12
C ASN A 725 13.46 -7.80 -11.11
N GLN A 726 14.22 -7.47 -12.16
CA GLN A 726 14.83 -8.48 -13.05
C GLN A 726 15.91 -9.32 -12.35
N LEU A 727 16.43 -8.86 -11.21
CA LEU A 727 17.40 -9.64 -10.41
C LEU A 727 16.74 -10.73 -9.58
N ASN A 728 15.41 -10.74 -9.48
CA ASN A 728 14.64 -11.58 -8.57
C ASN A 728 13.70 -12.49 -9.36
N ALA A 729 13.86 -13.80 -9.21
CA ALA A 729 12.98 -14.81 -9.83
C ALA A 729 11.62 -14.99 -9.13
N GLY A 730 11.33 -14.21 -8.07
CA GLY A 730 10.05 -14.28 -7.35
C GLY A 730 9.81 -15.56 -6.55
N ARG A 731 10.83 -16.40 -6.32
CA ARG A 731 10.68 -17.72 -5.69
C ARG A 731 10.60 -17.66 -4.17
N LEU A 732 11.20 -16.63 -3.56
CA LEU A 732 11.24 -16.48 -2.11
C LEU A 732 10.12 -15.53 -1.67
N LEU A 733 9.24 -16.02 -0.82
CA LEU A 733 8.08 -15.30 -0.30
C LEU A 733 8.06 -15.35 1.22
N ASP A 734 7.39 -14.39 1.85
CA ASP A 734 6.87 -14.52 3.21
C ASP A 734 5.65 -15.48 3.15
N PRO A 735 5.70 -16.66 3.80
CA PRO A 735 4.70 -17.72 3.54
C PRO A 735 3.29 -17.37 4.01
N LEU A 736 3.15 -16.51 5.03
CA LEU A 736 1.84 -16.15 5.59
C LEU A 736 1.11 -15.12 4.74
N SER A 737 1.85 -14.21 4.13
CA SER A 737 1.25 -13.10 3.36
C SER A 737 1.38 -13.28 1.85
N GLY A 738 2.20 -14.21 1.38
CA GLY A 738 2.55 -14.34 -0.03
C GLY A 738 3.39 -13.17 -0.56
N THR A 739 3.94 -12.32 0.32
CA THR A 739 4.72 -11.17 -0.09
C THR A 739 6.09 -11.58 -0.62
N ALA A 740 6.43 -11.11 -1.82
CA ALA A 740 7.74 -11.34 -2.41
C ALA A 740 8.86 -10.72 -1.56
N VAL A 741 9.94 -11.46 -1.37
CA VAL A 741 11.15 -10.93 -0.77
C VAL A 741 11.84 -10.01 -1.77
N LEU A 742 11.97 -8.74 -1.39
CA LEU A 742 12.59 -7.69 -2.21
C LEU A 742 13.82 -7.07 -1.54
N ASN A 743 14.05 -7.38 -0.25
CA ASN A 743 15.17 -6.89 0.53
C ASN A 743 15.94 -8.06 1.17
N GLY A 744 17.27 -7.97 1.18
CA GLY A 744 18.12 -9.05 1.66
C GLY A 744 18.35 -10.15 0.63
N LEU A 745 18.17 -9.88 -0.66
CA LEU A 745 18.41 -10.83 -1.74
C LEU A 745 19.92 -11.02 -1.96
N PRO A 746 20.43 -12.27 -2.00
CA PRO A 746 21.82 -12.53 -2.35
C PRO A 746 22.10 -12.10 -3.79
N VAL A 747 23.21 -11.37 -3.98
CA VAL A 747 23.66 -10.90 -5.32
C VAL A 747 25.15 -10.98 -5.45
N VAL A 748 25.63 -11.03 -6.71
CA VAL A 748 27.04 -10.95 -7.07
C VAL A 748 27.24 -9.65 -7.86
N LEU A 749 28.22 -8.84 -7.42
CA LEU A 749 28.61 -7.59 -8.09
C LEU A 749 30.02 -7.74 -8.64
N THR A 750 30.21 -7.44 -9.92
CA THR A 750 31.49 -7.51 -10.62
C THR A 750 31.73 -6.30 -11.50
N PRO A 751 32.98 -5.86 -11.70
CA PRO A 751 33.27 -4.80 -12.66
C PRO A 751 32.94 -5.26 -14.09
N VAL A 752 32.51 -4.34 -14.94
CA VAL A 752 32.45 -4.54 -16.38
C VAL A 752 33.82 -4.12 -16.97
N ARG A 753 34.50 -5.07 -17.56
CA ARG A 753 35.83 -4.85 -18.18
C ARG A 753 35.70 -4.48 -19.65
#